data_a53c05a93d1e1b0a390c58bbbc2a22fe
#
_entry.id   a53c05a93d1e1b0a390c58bbbc2a22fe
#
_cell.length_a   1.000
_cell.length_b   1.000
_cell.length_c   1.000
_cell.angle_alpha   90.00
_cell.angle_beta   90.00
_cell.angle_gamma   90.00
#
_symmetry.space_group_name_H-M   'P 1'
#
loop_
_entity.id
_entity.type
_entity.pdbx_description
1 polymer ?
#
loop_
_entity_poly.entity_id
_entity_poly.type
_entity_poly.pdbx_seq_one_letter_code
_entity_poly.pdbx_strand_id
1 'polypeptide(L)'
;MRSVRADYAGFPEYAGQYRLESVLGSGGMGVVHLATSESGLKLAVKIVHPQHAVDPEFRARFRQEVAAARRVSGAFTAPVVDADPDAERPWMATLFIDSPTLSERVRERVLEPKELTRLAAGLAEALRDIHRAGVVHRDLKPSNVLMAPDGVRVIDFGISRPADSDLRTETGKLIGTPPFMAPEQFQRPREVGTAADVFALGAVLVYAATGRGPFDSDSHYLVAYQVVHSEPDLTGLPERLAPLVAQCLAKDPAERPSADALIVALRAVAYPTDLDTQAFIPQPRQPVPDEEPTHRRERIATPARSAPAGSAPGRSAPGRRRRTRVAVAAVVGLLLAGGAAGGHLWSAPGDKPPKRAAAPAVPAPQRVLPWSVPLGAYSAACSWQASALYCTGPESAAMRLSPGDGSTVWSVPAAAPGSRPAADGAPLHGGGLVLAVAPGSGGELLRALDPATGAERWKRTLPSGALALSTGGHVLITAADGTVTALDPATGTPRWTKKIGRVGSVWWSGREESGEPAALYVSTPDENGRATQLSAVDPASGAPRWQIRSAGLLRPVGTADGGMYLLDSDVRTRTEAVVRVDLATHAVRRVRLASPLYEAQATVGPDGVVYAFGATGALAAIGTAKEEWRLETGASRASRPVFADGKVYLSASDGRLLAVDASAGKLLGQTKPRIGSGKDTFAASLPAPVVGDGRVYASAPDGSLFGVAAGDPAGW
;
A
#
# COMPACT_ATOMS: atom_id res chain seq x y z
N MET A 1 -9.60 -27.25 -4.69
CA MET A 1 -8.99 -25.93 -4.89
C MET A 1 -9.40 -25.40 -6.26
N ARG A 2 -10.33 -24.45 -6.35
CA ARG A 2 -10.74 -23.79 -7.59
C ARG A 2 -9.82 -22.59 -7.79
N SER A 3 -9.02 -22.60 -8.87
CA SER A 3 -8.16 -21.49 -9.24
C SER A 3 -9.03 -20.27 -9.58
N VAL A 4 -8.90 -19.21 -8.78
CA VAL A 4 -9.41 -17.89 -9.13
C VAL A 4 -8.42 -17.31 -10.14
N ARG A 5 -8.79 -17.29 -11.42
CA ARG A 5 -8.14 -16.43 -12.41
C ARG A 5 -8.42 -14.99 -11.99
N ALA A 6 -7.45 -14.35 -11.36
CA ALA A 6 -7.44 -12.91 -11.24
C ALA A 6 -6.91 -12.36 -12.56
N ASP A 7 -7.79 -11.87 -13.42
CA ASP A 7 -7.42 -11.05 -14.58
C ASP A 7 -6.81 -9.73 -14.08
N TYR A 8 -5.51 -9.74 -13.86
CA TYR A 8 -4.73 -8.51 -13.70
C TYR A 8 -4.59 -7.89 -15.10
N ALA A 9 -5.49 -6.99 -15.44
CA ALA A 9 -5.43 -6.20 -16.66
C ALA A 9 -4.09 -5.42 -16.69
N GLY A 10 -3.16 -5.88 -17.55
CA GLY A 10 -1.86 -5.25 -17.76
C GLY A 10 -0.63 -6.15 -17.58
N PHE A 11 -0.77 -7.38 -17.09
CA PHE A 11 0.33 -8.36 -17.10
C PHE A 11 0.21 -9.29 -18.33
N PRO A 12 1.34 -9.64 -18.96
CA PRO A 12 1.33 -10.58 -20.09
C PRO A 12 0.85 -11.96 -19.61
N GLU A 13 0.25 -12.72 -20.51
CA GLU A 13 -0.12 -14.12 -20.25
C GLU A 13 1.13 -15.00 -20.13
N TYR A 14 2.24 -14.57 -20.74
CA TYR A 14 3.52 -15.28 -20.76
C TYR A 14 4.68 -14.35 -20.41
N ALA A 15 5.70 -14.91 -19.74
CA ALA A 15 7.03 -14.33 -19.62
C ALA A 15 8.00 -15.27 -20.34
N GLY A 16 8.51 -14.85 -21.51
CA GLY A 16 9.21 -15.76 -22.40
C GLY A 16 8.34 -16.97 -22.77
N GLN A 17 8.83 -18.17 -22.51
CA GLN A 17 8.12 -19.43 -22.74
C GLN A 17 7.24 -19.90 -21.57
N TYR A 18 7.22 -19.16 -20.45
CA TYR A 18 6.55 -19.57 -19.22
C TYR A 18 5.16 -18.96 -19.12
N ARG A 19 4.13 -19.82 -18.99
CA ARG A 19 2.76 -19.37 -18.80
C ARG A 19 2.50 -18.96 -17.37
N LEU A 20 2.04 -17.73 -17.18
CA LEU A 20 1.72 -17.17 -15.87
C LEU A 20 0.35 -17.70 -15.39
N GLU A 21 0.26 -18.13 -14.12
CA GLU A 21 -0.94 -18.76 -13.57
C GLU A 21 -1.61 -17.92 -12.48
N SER A 22 -0.84 -17.47 -11.52
CA SER A 22 -1.33 -16.71 -10.38
C SER A 22 -0.26 -15.80 -9.81
N VAL A 23 -0.65 -14.78 -9.06
CA VAL A 23 0.28 -13.90 -8.34
C VAL A 23 0.67 -14.56 -7.02
N LEU A 24 1.97 -14.69 -6.79
CA LEU A 24 2.57 -15.15 -5.52
C LEU A 24 2.84 -13.97 -4.58
N GLY A 25 3.19 -12.81 -5.14
CA GLY A 25 3.49 -11.62 -4.36
C GLY A 25 3.69 -10.39 -5.24
N SER A 26 3.53 -9.21 -4.63
CA SER A 26 3.78 -7.92 -5.28
C SER A 26 4.64 -7.05 -4.39
N GLY A 27 5.63 -6.37 -4.98
CA GLY A 27 6.54 -5.46 -4.29
C GLY A 27 6.83 -4.20 -5.09
N GLY A 28 7.62 -3.30 -4.54
CA GLY A 28 7.91 -2.00 -5.17
C GLY A 28 8.59 -2.08 -6.54
N MET A 29 9.25 -3.20 -6.87
CA MET A 29 10.01 -3.36 -8.12
C MET A 29 9.28 -4.19 -9.17
N GLY A 30 8.30 -5.01 -8.77
CA GLY A 30 7.63 -5.92 -9.68
C GLY A 30 6.66 -6.87 -8.99
N VAL A 31 6.08 -7.76 -9.78
CA VAL A 31 5.15 -8.79 -9.33
C VAL A 31 5.76 -10.16 -9.57
N VAL A 32 5.65 -11.05 -8.59
CA VAL A 32 6.09 -12.44 -8.70
C VAL A 32 4.88 -13.31 -9.02
N HIS A 33 4.96 -14.04 -10.11
CA HIS A 33 3.92 -14.95 -10.57
C HIS A 33 4.35 -16.40 -10.41
N LEU A 34 3.41 -17.27 -10.04
CA LEU A 34 3.54 -18.70 -10.32
C LEU A 34 3.41 -18.89 -11.82
N ALA A 35 4.36 -19.61 -12.40
CA ALA A 35 4.36 -19.91 -13.83
C ALA A 35 4.65 -21.40 -14.06
N THR A 36 4.29 -21.87 -15.25
CA THR A 36 4.54 -23.25 -15.66
C THR A 36 5.22 -23.26 -17.03
N SER A 37 6.31 -24.04 -17.15
CA SER A 37 6.93 -24.34 -18.44
C SER A 37 6.07 -25.34 -19.25
N GLU A 38 6.37 -25.50 -20.53
CA GLU A 38 5.71 -26.51 -21.39
C GLU A 38 5.87 -27.95 -20.85
N SER A 39 6.97 -28.23 -20.17
CA SER A 39 7.22 -29.54 -19.51
C SER A 39 6.53 -29.71 -18.16
N GLY A 40 5.78 -28.70 -17.67
CA GLY A 40 5.10 -28.74 -16.38
C GLY A 40 5.93 -28.30 -15.19
N LEU A 41 7.16 -27.80 -15.40
CA LEU A 41 8.00 -27.29 -14.30
C LEU A 41 7.37 -26.00 -13.73
N LYS A 42 7.22 -25.96 -12.40
CA LYS A 42 6.73 -24.78 -11.67
C LYS A 42 7.85 -23.81 -11.36
N LEU A 43 7.60 -22.54 -11.66
CA LEU A 43 8.55 -21.44 -11.49
C LEU A 43 7.91 -20.27 -10.78
N ALA A 44 8.72 -19.51 -10.04
CA ALA A 44 8.38 -18.19 -9.54
C ALA A 44 9.00 -17.16 -10.49
N VAL A 45 8.17 -16.44 -11.24
CA VAL A 45 8.60 -15.48 -12.26
C VAL A 45 8.35 -14.06 -11.74
N LYS A 46 9.43 -13.33 -11.48
CA LYS A 46 9.41 -11.92 -11.10
C LYS A 46 9.44 -11.06 -12.35
N ILE A 47 8.38 -10.28 -12.58
CA ILE A 47 8.25 -9.35 -13.70
C ILE A 47 8.35 -7.94 -13.16
N VAL A 48 9.25 -7.16 -13.73
CA VAL A 48 9.48 -5.75 -13.35
C VAL A 48 8.28 -4.89 -13.71
N HIS A 49 7.91 -3.96 -12.83
CA HIS A 49 6.84 -3.01 -13.11
C HIS A 49 7.19 -2.14 -14.34
N PRO A 50 6.19 -1.74 -15.16
CA PRO A 50 6.42 -0.93 -16.36
C PRO A 50 7.22 0.35 -16.10
N GLN A 51 6.99 1.00 -14.98
CA GLN A 51 7.69 2.22 -14.56
C GLN A 51 9.20 2.04 -14.39
N HIS A 52 9.67 0.86 -13.98
CA HIS A 52 11.08 0.54 -13.86
C HIS A 52 11.65 -0.06 -15.15
N ALA A 53 10.79 -0.64 -15.99
CA ALA A 53 11.21 -1.22 -17.26
C ALA A 53 11.69 -0.18 -18.28
N VAL A 54 11.26 1.07 -18.18
CA VAL A 54 11.68 2.18 -19.06
C VAL A 54 12.95 2.89 -18.57
N ASP A 55 13.37 2.66 -17.33
CA ASP A 55 14.57 3.28 -16.75
C ASP A 55 15.85 2.52 -17.17
N PRO A 56 16.76 3.13 -17.98
CA PRO A 56 17.98 2.46 -18.41
C PRO A 56 18.92 2.08 -17.25
N GLU A 57 18.95 2.88 -16.19
CA GLU A 57 19.78 2.62 -15.02
C GLU A 57 19.23 1.44 -14.21
N PHE A 58 17.92 1.37 -14.03
CA PHE A 58 17.27 0.20 -13.42
C PHE A 58 17.53 -1.07 -14.24
N ARG A 59 17.40 -1.03 -15.58
CA ARG A 59 17.69 -2.16 -16.45
C ARG A 59 19.15 -2.63 -16.33
N ALA A 60 20.10 -1.69 -16.27
CA ALA A 60 21.52 -2.05 -16.09
C ALA A 60 21.73 -2.76 -14.75
N ARG A 61 21.13 -2.26 -13.66
CA ARG A 61 21.18 -2.91 -12.34
C ARG A 61 20.50 -4.28 -12.36
N PHE A 62 19.31 -4.40 -12.97
CA PHE A 62 18.60 -5.68 -13.08
C PHE A 62 19.40 -6.73 -13.87
N ARG A 63 20.11 -6.35 -14.95
CA ARG A 63 21.06 -7.25 -15.64
C ARG A 63 22.17 -7.74 -14.71
N GLN A 64 22.76 -6.83 -13.92
CA GLN A 64 23.79 -7.20 -12.94
C GLN A 64 23.22 -8.14 -11.87
N GLU A 65 21.98 -7.89 -11.39
CA GLU A 65 21.28 -8.76 -10.45
C GLU A 65 21.11 -10.16 -11.02
N VAL A 66 20.55 -10.28 -12.22
CA VAL A 66 20.38 -11.56 -12.90
C VAL A 66 21.73 -12.29 -13.08
N ALA A 67 22.77 -11.57 -13.54
CA ALA A 67 24.10 -12.15 -13.73
C ALA A 67 24.74 -12.61 -12.40
N ALA A 68 24.48 -11.90 -11.31
CA ALA A 68 24.93 -12.26 -9.96
C ALA A 68 24.12 -13.44 -9.39
N ALA A 69 22.80 -13.40 -9.51
CA ALA A 69 21.92 -14.47 -9.03
C ALA A 69 22.19 -15.82 -9.74
N ARG A 70 22.51 -15.79 -11.03
CA ARG A 70 22.91 -17.01 -11.78
C ARG A 70 24.21 -17.64 -11.27
N ARG A 71 25.09 -16.89 -10.59
CA ARG A 71 26.33 -17.43 -9.98
C ARG A 71 26.08 -18.03 -8.61
N VAL A 72 25.00 -17.68 -7.95
CA VAL A 72 24.64 -18.24 -6.66
C VAL A 72 24.08 -19.64 -6.89
N SER A 73 24.84 -20.66 -6.47
CA SER A 73 24.43 -22.06 -6.54
C SER A 73 24.64 -22.67 -5.16
N GLY A 74 23.57 -22.85 -4.43
CA GLY A 74 23.61 -23.41 -3.07
C GLY A 74 22.33 -24.18 -2.73
N ALA A 75 22.46 -25.14 -1.82
CA ALA A 75 21.34 -25.95 -1.36
C ALA A 75 20.28 -25.11 -0.59
N PHE A 76 20.66 -23.91 -0.13
CA PHE A 76 19.83 -23.05 0.70
C PHE A 76 19.35 -21.78 -0.03
N THR A 77 19.42 -21.76 -1.38
CA THR A 77 18.94 -20.67 -2.23
C THR A 77 18.01 -21.21 -3.30
N ALA A 78 17.11 -20.36 -3.84
CA ALA A 78 16.30 -20.70 -5.00
C ALA A 78 17.12 -20.42 -6.29
N PRO A 79 17.46 -21.45 -7.09
CA PRO A 79 18.27 -21.26 -8.29
C PRO A 79 17.50 -20.50 -9.37
N VAL A 80 18.20 -19.58 -10.07
CA VAL A 80 17.69 -18.93 -11.27
C VAL A 80 17.69 -19.94 -12.40
N VAL A 81 16.49 -20.19 -12.96
CA VAL A 81 16.29 -21.13 -14.08
C VAL A 81 16.44 -20.39 -15.41
N ASP A 82 15.85 -19.18 -15.49
CA ASP A 82 15.88 -18.37 -16.70
C ASP A 82 15.66 -16.90 -16.40
N ALA A 83 16.04 -16.00 -17.32
CA ALA A 83 15.78 -14.57 -17.20
C ALA A 83 15.97 -13.88 -18.54
N ASP A 84 15.16 -12.87 -18.80
CA ASP A 84 15.36 -11.93 -19.90
C ASP A 84 15.34 -10.48 -19.34
N PRO A 85 16.53 -9.92 -19.02
CA PRO A 85 16.66 -8.55 -18.55
C PRO A 85 16.48 -7.52 -19.66
N ASP A 86 16.49 -7.93 -20.91
CA ASP A 86 16.39 -7.07 -22.09
C ASP A 86 14.98 -7.07 -22.72
N ALA A 87 14.08 -7.93 -22.25
CA ALA A 87 12.68 -7.92 -22.64
C ALA A 87 12.03 -6.53 -22.45
N GLU A 88 10.95 -6.25 -23.17
CA GLU A 88 10.15 -5.03 -22.97
C GLU A 88 9.80 -4.83 -21.49
N ARG A 89 9.38 -5.90 -20.82
CA ARG A 89 9.27 -6.01 -19.37
C ARG A 89 10.31 -7.00 -18.86
N PRO A 90 11.41 -6.57 -18.26
CA PRO A 90 12.42 -7.46 -17.73
C PRO A 90 11.84 -8.45 -16.72
N TRP A 91 12.29 -9.69 -16.79
CA TRP A 91 11.84 -10.75 -15.90
C TRP A 91 12.96 -11.73 -15.52
N MET A 92 12.76 -12.41 -14.39
CA MET A 92 13.63 -13.47 -13.90
C MET A 92 12.77 -14.60 -13.32
N ALA A 93 13.08 -15.84 -13.68
CA ALA A 93 12.41 -17.05 -13.23
C ALA A 93 13.33 -17.86 -12.32
N THR A 94 12.86 -18.19 -11.12
CA THR A 94 13.51 -19.12 -10.19
C THR A 94 12.67 -20.38 -10.02
N LEU A 95 13.25 -21.46 -9.52
CA LEU A 95 12.48 -22.65 -9.19
C LEU A 95 11.41 -22.30 -8.13
N PHE A 96 10.17 -22.69 -8.38
CA PHE A 96 9.11 -22.53 -7.39
C PHE A 96 9.28 -23.56 -6.27
N ILE A 97 9.26 -23.09 -5.04
CA ILE A 97 9.36 -23.91 -3.83
C ILE A 97 8.03 -23.77 -3.09
N ASP A 98 7.26 -24.86 -3.08
CA ASP A 98 5.94 -24.90 -2.40
C ASP A 98 6.13 -25.04 -0.89
N SER A 99 6.39 -23.92 -0.24
CA SER A 99 6.65 -23.88 1.20
C SER A 99 6.28 -22.51 1.77
N PRO A 100 5.81 -22.46 3.03
CA PRO A 100 5.51 -21.20 3.67
C PRO A 100 6.77 -20.37 3.90
N THR A 101 6.61 -19.06 3.92
CA THR A 101 7.65 -18.14 4.38
C THR A 101 7.85 -18.25 5.89
N LEU A 102 9.02 -17.85 6.38
CA LEU A 102 9.27 -17.73 7.82
C LEU A 102 8.28 -16.76 8.49
N SER A 103 7.85 -15.70 7.78
CA SER A 103 6.81 -14.79 8.28
C SER A 103 5.48 -15.50 8.52
N GLU A 104 5.06 -16.36 7.60
CA GLU A 104 3.82 -17.14 7.74
C GLU A 104 3.95 -18.15 8.86
N ARG A 105 5.08 -18.86 8.92
CA ARG A 105 5.37 -19.86 9.97
C ARG A 105 5.35 -19.25 11.36
N VAL A 106 5.98 -18.08 11.57
CA VAL A 106 6.04 -17.38 12.87
C VAL A 106 4.67 -16.82 13.28
N ARG A 107 3.81 -16.47 12.34
CA ARG A 107 2.42 -16.08 12.66
C ARG A 107 1.61 -17.22 13.25
N GLU A 108 1.88 -18.46 12.85
CA GLU A 108 1.25 -19.65 13.44
C GLU A 108 1.83 -19.95 14.83
N ARG A 109 3.14 -20.02 14.92
CA ARG A 109 3.91 -20.13 16.17
C ARG A 109 5.37 -19.74 15.98
N VAL A 110 6.00 -19.23 17.01
CA VAL A 110 7.46 -19.01 17.05
C VAL A 110 8.22 -20.34 17.00
N LEU A 111 9.47 -20.29 16.56
CA LEU A 111 10.28 -21.48 16.41
C LEU A 111 10.83 -21.97 17.76
N GLU A 112 10.84 -23.30 17.95
CA GLU A 112 11.48 -23.95 19.08
C GLU A 112 13.01 -23.86 18.97
N PRO A 113 13.76 -24.01 20.08
CA PRO A 113 15.22 -23.90 20.07
C PRO A 113 15.94 -24.78 19.04
N LYS A 114 15.47 -26.01 18.79
CA LYS A 114 16.03 -26.87 17.75
C LYS A 114 15.73 -26.40 16.34
N GLU A 115 14.51 -25.89 16.08
CA GLU A 115 14.13 -25.31 14.79
C GLU A 115 14.92 -24.04 14.52
N LEU A 116 15.10 -23.20 15.55
CA LEU A 116 15.86 -21.97 15.48
C LEU A 116 17.35 -22.23 15.16
N THR A 117 17.94 -23.25 15.75
CA THR A 117 19.34 -23.66 15.46
C THR A 117 19.47 -24.13 14.00
N ARG A 118 18.51 -24.90 13.48
CA ARG A 118 18.48 -25.34 12.08
C ARG A 118 18.31 -24.16 11.12
N LEU A 119 17.41 -23.23 11.45
CA LEU A 119 17.23 -22.00 10.70
C LEU A 119 18.53 -21.20 10.62
N ALA A 120 19.20 -21.00 11.79
CA ALA A 120 20.45 -20.26 11.86
C ALA A 120 21.56 -20.90 11.00
N ALA A 121 21.72 -22.23 11.07
CA ALA A 121 22.69 -22.94 10.26
C ALA A 121 22.40 -22.82 8.76
N GLY A 122 21.15 -23.04 8.33
CA GLY A 122 20.77 -22.93 6.93
C GLY A 122 20.93 -21.53 6.37
N LEU A 123 20.58 -20.48 7.15
CA LEU A 123 20.79 -19.09 6.77
C LEU A 123 22.29 -18.74 6.68
N ALA A 124 23.12 -19.20 7.60
CA ALA A 124 24.56 -18.96 7.55
C ALA A 124 25.19 -19.64 6.31
N GLU A 125 24.75 -20.85 5.95
CA GLU A 125 25.20 -21.53 4.74
C GLU A 125 24.71 -20.81 3.47
N ALA A 126 23.45 -20.34 3.43
CA ALA A 126 22.93 -19.55 2.34
C ALA A 126 23.77 -18.26 2.13
N LEU A 127 24.01 -17.51 3.22
CA LEU A 127 24.83 -16.29 3.14
C LEU A 127 26.27 -16.56 2.71
N ARG A 128 26.89 -17.67 3.18
CA ARG A 128 28.22 -18.07 2.72
C ARG A 128 28.25 -18.25 1.20
N ASP A 129 27.28 -18.95 0.63
CA ASP A 129 27.23 -19.26 -0.79
C ASP A 129 26.95 -17.99 -1.62
N ILE A 130 26.07 -17.10 -1.13
CA ILE A 130 25.79 -15.79 -1.71
C ILE A 130 27.05 -14.91 -1.70
N HIS A 131 27.74 -14.80 -0.56
CA HIS A 131 28.93 -13.97 -0.40
C HIS A 131 30.12 -14.50 -1.23
N ARG A 132 30.29 -15.82 -1.36
CA ARG A 132 31.30 -16.44 -2.22
C ARG A 132 31.06 -16.16 -3.71
N ALA A 133 29.80 -15.98 -4.13
CA ALA A 133 29.47 -15.54 -5.47
C ALA A 133 29.73 -14.05 -5.72
N GLY A 134 30.25 -13.31 -4.70
CA GLY A 134 30.47 -11.86 -4.76
C GLY A 134 29.20 -11.02 -4.69
N VAL A 135 28.14 -11.58 -4.09
CA VAL A 135 26.83 -10.95 -3.95
C VAL A 135 26.59 -10.57 -2.50
N VAL A 136 25.93 -9.43 -2.26
CA VAL A 136 25.37 -9.03 -0.97
C VAL A 136 23.85 -9.03 -1.11
N HIS A 137 23.13 -9.71 -0.21
CA HIS A 137 21.67 -9.88 -0.30
C HIS A 137 20.92 -8.56 -0.08
N ARG A 138 21.31 -7.75 0.90
CA ARG A 138 20.80 -6.40 1.25
C ARG A 138 19.32 -6.31 1.68
N ASP A 139 18.53 -7.36 1.55
CA ASP A 139 17.10 -7.40 1.91
C ASP A 139 16.70 -8.73 2.57
N LEU A 140 17.59 -9.32 3.37
CA LEU A 140 17.26 -10.53 4.13
C LEU A 140 16.21 -10.17 5.20
N LYS A 141 15.07 -10.85 5.13
CA LYS A 141 13.94 -10.66 6.04
C LYS A 141 13.05 -11.93 6.08
N PRO A 142 12.17 -12.07 7.07
CA PRO A 142 11.36 -13.29 7.21
C PRO A 142 10.50 -13.67 6.01
N SER A 143 10.02 -12.70 5.21
CA SER A 143 9.26 -12.97 3.98
C SER A 143 10.12 -13.49 2.83
N ASN A 144 11.46 -13.34 2.91
CA ASN A 144 12.41 -13.79 1.89
C ASN A 144 13.12 -15.10 2.31
N VAL A 145 12.58 -15.80 3.31
CA VAL A 145 13.06 -17.10 3.79
C VAL A 145 11.91 -18.10 3.69
N LEU A 146 12.02 -19.11 2.83
CA LEU A 146 11.06 -20.22 2.73
C LEU A 146 11.47 -21.36 3.67
N MET A 147 10.49 -21.96 4.33
CA MET A 147 10.66 -23.04 5.30
C MET A 147 10.36 -24.40 4.66
N ALA A 148 11.24 -24.85 3.74
CA ALA A 148 11.05 -26.13 3.04
C ALA A 148 11.37 -27.32 3.98
N PRO A 149 10.76 -28.51 3.73
CA PRO A 149 10.94 -29.69 4.56
C PRO A 149 12.40 -30.17 4.65
N ASP A 150 13.18 -29.95 3.58
CA ASP A 150 14.59 -30.33 3.44
C ASP A 150 15.57 -29.21 3.87
N GLY A 151 15.06 -28.08 4.35
CA GLY A 151 15.85 -26.94 4.84
C GLY A 151 15.32 -25.61 4.34
N VAL A 152 15.90 -24.53 4.87
CA VAL A 152 15.50 -23.17 4.46
C VAL A 152 15.95 -22.83 3.04
N ARG A 153 15.22 -21.92 2.39
CA ARG A 153 15.62 -21.35 1.09
C ARG A 153 15.52 -19.85 1.14
N VAL A 154 16.62 -19.18 0.86
CA VAL A 154 16.66 -17.73 0.74
C VAL A 154 16.31 -17.35 -0.69
N ILE A 155 15.38 -16.39 -0.82
CA ILE A 155 14.84 -15.89 -2.10
C ILE A 155 15.00 -14.38 -2.18
N ASP A 156 14.82 -13.82 -3.40
CA ASP A 156 14.78 -12.37 -3.66
C ASP A 156 16.01 -11.61 -3.17
N PHE A 157 17.16 -11.82 -3.85
CA PHE A 157 18.36 -11.02 -3.62
C PHE A 157 18.09 -9.56 -3.93
N GLY A 158 18.26 -8.68 -2.93
CA GLY A 158 17.92 -7.24 -3.02
C GLY A 158 18.95 -6.39 -3.78
N ILE A 159 19.56 -6.91 -4.85
CA ILE A 159 20.65 -6.29 -5.61
C ILE A 159 20.17 -5.03 -6.35
N SER A 160 18.89 -4.94 -6.67
CA SER A 160 18.27 -3.79 -7.37
C SER A 160 18.09 -2.55 -6.50
N ARG A 161 18.43 -2.59 -5.21
CA ARG A 161 18.42 -1.38 -4.38
C ARG A 161 19.60 -0.50 -4.75
N PRO A 162 19.37 0.74 -5.22
CA PRO A 162 20.45 1.63 -5.55
C PRO A 162 21.32 1.89 -4.31
N ALA A 163 22.63 1.72 -4.45
CA ALA A 163 23.59 2.19 -3.43
C ALA A 163 23.51 3.73 -3.26
N ASP A 164 22.94 4.42 -4.25
CA ASP A 164 22.82 5.87 -4.32
C ASP A 164 21.42 6.39 -3.98
N SER A 165 20.42 5.51 -3.74
CA SER A 165 19.13 6.00 -3.28
C SER A 165 19.27 6.45 -1.84
N ASP A 166 19.03 7.72 -1.58
CA ASP A 166 18.68 8.17 -0.24
C ASP A 166 17.61 7.21 0.28
N LEU A 167 17.83 6.64 1.47
CA LEU A 167 16.87 5.75 2.14
C LEU A 167 15.52 6.47 2.43
N ARG A 168 15.50 7.76 2.14
CA ARG A 168 14.31 8.59 2.10
C ARG A 168 13.83 8.69 0.66
N THR A 169 12.58 8.30 0.42
CA THR A 169 11.91 8.77 -0.79
C THR A 169 11.87 10.30 -0.76
N GLU A 170 11.71 10.95 -1.90
CA GLU A 170 11.42 12.40 -1.99
C GLU A 170 10.24 12.80 -1.07
N THR A 171 9.41 11.85 -0.65
CA THR A 171 8.33 12.02 0.33
C THR A 171 8.77 11.82 1.79
N GLY A 172 10.09 11.64 2.06
CA GLY A 172 10.61 11.42 3.40
C GLY A 172 10.29 10.03 3.99
N LYS A 173 9.64 9.11 3.27
CA LYS A 173 9.38 7.75 3.73
C LYS A 173 10.64 6.89 3.62
N LEU A 174 10.95 6.20 4.72
CA LEU A 174 12.04 5.24 4.77
C LEU A 174 11.70 4.03 3.86
N ILE A 175 12.57 3.77 2.85
CA ILE A 175 12.39 2.62 1.96
C ILE A 175 13.01 1.38 2.63
N GLY A 176 12.25 0.30 2.79
CA GLY A 176 12.76 -0.96 3.29
C GLY A 176 11.91 -1.53 4.42
N THR A 177 12.49 -2.55 5.08
CA THR A 177 11.92 -3.17 6.28
C THR A 177 12.86 -2.85 7.46
N PRO A 178 12.76 -1.67 8.09
CA PRO A 178 13.73 -1.14 9.04
C PRO A 178 14.18 -2.12 10.14
N PRO A 179 13.32 -2.98 10.72
CA PRO A 179 13.73 -3.89 11.78
C PRO A 179 14.82 -4.90 11.40
N PHE A 180 15.05 -5.13 10.10
CA PHE A 180 16.05 -6.09 9.58
C PHE A 180 17.21 -5.42 8.86
N MET A 181 17.21 -4.09 8.75
CA MET A 181 18.27 -3.32 8.09
C MET A 181 19.40 -3.04 9.07
N ALA A 182 20.65 -3.13 8.59
CA ALA A 182 21.85 -2.82 9.37
C ALA A 182 22.07 -1.30 9.53
N PRO A 183 22.76 -0.85 10.60
CA PRO A 183 23.03 0.57 10.85
C PRO A 183 23.67 1.29 9.66
N GLU A 184 24.64 0.67 8.99
CA GLU A 184 25.33 1.25 7.83
C GLU A 184 24.41 1.43 6.61
N GLN A 185 23.32 0.68 6.51
CA GLN A 185 22.32 0.88 5.45
C GLN A 185 21.59 2.23 5.62
N PHE A 186 21.51 2.75 6.85
CA PHE A 186 20.92 4.07 7.14
C PHE A 186 21.96 5.21 7.06
N GLN A 187 23.20 4.93 7.47
CA GLN A 187 24.22 5.95 7.64
C GLN A 187 25.12 6.11 6.41
N ARG A 188 25.49 5.00 5.78
CA ARG A 188 26.46 4.92 4.68
C ARG A 188 26.04 3.90 3.62
N PRO A 189 24.94 4.11 2.91
CA PRO A 189 24.34 3.09 2.01
C PRO A 189 25.28 2.63 0.87
N ARG A 190 26.27 3.47 0.51
CA ARG A 190 27.29 3.12 -0.50
C ARG A 190 28.35 2.13 0.00
N GLU A 191 28.54 2.03 1.31
CA GLU A 191 29.56 1.18 1.95
C GLU A 191 29.00 -0.16 2.45
N VAL A 192 27.76 -0.49 2.11
CA VAL A 192 27.07 -1.70 2.57
C VAL A 192 27.71 -2.94 1.97
N GLY A 193 28.35 -3.74 2.84
CA GLY A 193 28.99 -5.01 2.53
C GLY A 193 28.24 -6.23 3.08
N THR A 194 28.92 -7.38 3.05
CA THR A 194 28.38 -8.67 3.52
C THR A 194 27.99 -8.68 5.00
N ALA A 195 28.60 -7.81 5.81
CA ALA A 195 28.28 -7.66 7.24
C ALA A 195 26.84 -7.18 7.49
N ALA A 196 26.22 -6.49 6.51
CA ALA A 196 24.82 -6.08 6.61
C ALA A 196 23.87 -7.30 6.59
N ASP A 197 24.18 -8.32 5.78
CA ASP A 197 23.39 -9.54 5.72
C ASP A 197 23.51 -10.35 7.03
N VAL A 198 24.66 -10.28 7.68
CA VAL A 198 24.88 -10.92 8.99
C VAL A 198 24.06 -10.24 10.08
N PHE A 199 23.96 -8.90 10.04
CA PHE A 199 23.05 -8.17 10.92
C PHE A 199 21.59 -8.58 10.69
N ALA A 200 21.18 -8.64 9.43
CA ALA A 200 19.82 -9.05 9.06
C ALA A 200 19.54 -10.50 9.51
N LEU A 201 20.51 -11.42 9.40
CA LEU A 201 20.39 -12.78 9.92
C LEU A 201 20.15 -12.77 11.44
N GLY A 202 20.90 -11.99 12.21
CA GLY A 202 20.69 -11.83 13.64
C GLY A 202 19.27 -11.34 13.97
N ALA A 203 18.80 -10.32 13.26
CA ALA A 203 17.44 -9.79 13.43
C ALA A 203 16.34 -10.80 13.05
N VAL A 204 16.55 -11.59 11.99
CA VAL A 204 15.65 -12.67 11.57
C VAL A 204 15.57 -13.78 12.65
N LEU A 205 16.66 -14.11 13.31
CA LEU A 205 16.68 -15.10 14.39
C LEU A 205 15.92 -14.63 15.64
N VAL A 206 16.08 -13.35 16.03
CA VAL A 206 15.26 -12.76 17.10
C VAL A 206 13.79 -12.85 16.75
N TYR A 207 13.41 -12.43 15.53
CA TYR A 207 12.03 -12.52 15.07
C TYR A 207 11.49 -13.95 15.06
N ALA A 208 12.28 -14.91 14.62
CA ALA A 208 11.88 -16.32 14.58
C ALA A 208 11.61 -16.91 15.98
N ALA A 209 12.36 -16.46 16.99
CA ALA A 209 12.24 -16.92 18.38
C ALA A 209 11.10 -16.22 19.14
N THR A 210 10.80 -14.95 18.82
CA THR A 210 9.97 -14.10 19.67
C THR A 210 8.70 -13.55 18.98
N GLY A 211 8.64 -13.64 17.66
CA GLY A 211 7.60 -12.99 16.85
C GLY A 211 7.79 -11.46 16.70
N ARG A 212 8.84 -10.89 17.29
CA ARG A 212 9.17 -9.44 17.25
C ARG A 212 10.61 -9.24 16.77
N GLY A 213 10.89 -8.07 16.20
CA GLY A 213 12.26 -7.69 15.85
C GLY A 213 13.09 -7.30 17.09
N PRO A 214 14.45 -7.29 16.98
CA PRO A 214 15.31 -6.87 18.08
C PRO A 214 15.21 -5.38 18.38
N PHE A 215 14.64 -4.60 17.46
CA PHE A 215 14.37 -3.17 17.56
C PHE A 215 12.91 -2.96 17.16
N ASP A 216 12.02 -3.03 18.13
CA ASP A 216 10.59 -2.95 17.90
C ASP A 216 10.05 -1.61 18.42
N SER A 217 9.42 -0.84 17.53
CA SER A 217 8.81 0.44 17.87
C SER A 217 7.68 0.74 16.88
N ASP A 218 6.73 1.53 17.33
CA ASP A 218 5.53 1.93 16.58
C ASP A 218 5.82 2.83 15.36
N SER A 219 7.04 3.36 15.26
CA SER A 219 7.48 4.25 14.19
C SER A 219 8.69 3.69 13.46
N HIS A 220 8.62 3.56 12.15
CA HIS A 220 9.75 3.17 11.31
C HIS A 220 10.98 4.08 11.51
N TYR A 221 10.77 5.35 11.85
CA TYR A 221 11.84 6.29 12.17
C TYR A 221 12.47 5.96 13.53
N LEU A 222 11.67 5.61 14.53
CA LEU A 222 12.17 5.17 15.83
C LEU A 222 12.88 3.83 15.72
N VAL A 223 12.37 2.88 14.92
CA VAL A 223 13.08 1.64 14.62
C VAL A 223 14.43 1.92 13.97
N ALA A 224 14.48 2.79 12.95
CA ALA A 224 15.75 3.18 12.31
C ALA A 224 16.71 3.84 13.30
N TYR A 225 16.20 4.71 14.18
CA TYR A 225 16.99 5.33 15.25
C TYR A 225 17.52 4.27 16.24
N GLN A 226 16.67 3.33 16.68
CA GLN A 226 17.06 2.25 17.60
C GLN A 226 18.07 1.30 16.96
N VAL A 227 17.90 0.93 15.70
CA VAL A 227 18.88 0.13 14.95
C VAL A 227 20.27 0.76 15.02
N VAL A 228 20.35 2.08 14.90
CA VAL A 228 21.63 2.81 14.91
C VAL A 228 22.18 3.03 16.32
N HIS A 229 21.31 3.29 17.33
CA HIS A 229 21.74 3.86 18.61
C HIS A 229 21.39 3.02 19.85
N SER A 230 20.46 2.05 19.76
CA SER A 230 20.00 1.29 20.93
C SER A 230 20.53 -0.14 20.92
N GLU A 231 20.67 -0.75 22.09
CA GLU A 231 20.96 -2.17 22.22
C GLU A 231 19.79 -3.03 21.74
N PRO A 232 20.03 -4.21 21.14
CA PRO A 232 18.99 -5.11 20.71
C PRO A 232 18.29 -5.79 21.88
N ASP A 233 16.97 -5.95 21.82
CA ASP A 233 16.24 -6.83 22.74
C ASP A 233 16.39 -8.30 22.32
N LEU A 234 17.11 -9.05 23.13
CA LEU A 234 17.38 -10.48 22.92
C LEU A 234 16.53 -11.38 23.85
N THR A 235 15.58 -10.80 24.57
CA THR A 235 14.71 -11.54 25.50
C THR A 235 13.89 -12.59 24.74
N GLY A 236 13.98 -13.85 25.17
CA GLY A 236 13.30 -14.99 24.56
C GLY A 236 14.15 -15.81 23.60
N LEU A 237 15.42 -15.41 23.37
CA LEU A 237 16.39 -16.28 22.70
C LEU A 237 16.92 -17.37 23.63
N PRO A 238 17.23 -18.59 23.11
CA PRO A 238 17.97 -19.59 23.84
C PRO A 238 19.33 -19.06 24.33
N GLU A 239 19.68 -19.31 25.61
CA GLU A 239 20.88 -18.76 26.24
C GLU A 239 22.18 -19.05 25.45
N ARG A 240 22.29 -20.22 24.82
CA ARG A 240 23.47 -20.60 24.03
C ARG A 240 23.56 -19.87 22.68
N LEU A 241 22.44 -19.39 22.16
CA LEU A 241 22.38 -18.69 20.85
C LEU A 241 22.48 -17.16 21.02
N ALA A 242 22.03 -16.63 22.17
CA ALA A 242 21.98 -15.21 22.43
C ALA A 242 23.33 -14.48 22.26
N PRO A 243 24.50 -14.98 22.75
CA PRO A 243 25.78 -14.31 22.54
C PRO A 243 26.17 -14.20 21.06
N LEU A 244 25.90 -15.24 20.26
CA LEU A 244 26.19 -15.22 18.83
C LEU A 244 25.30 -14.24 18.08
N VAL A 245 24.01 -14.19 18.43
CA VAL A 245 23.07 -13.23 17.84
C VAL A 245 23.43 -11.80 18.23
N ALA A 246 23.89 -11.58 19.49
CA ALA A 246 24.39 -10.28 19.91
C ALA A 246 25.59 -9.81 19.05
N GLN A 247 26.55 -10.70 18.74
CA GLN A 247 27.65 -10.38 17.83
C GLN A 247 27.17 -10.06 16.41
N CYS A 248 26.17 -10.80 15.88
CA CYS A 248 25.60 -10.47 14.58
C CYS A 248 24.98 -9.07 14.56
N LEU A 249 24.40 -8.62 15.67
CA LEU A 249 23.72 -7.34 15.82
C LEU A 249 24.65 -6.19 16.31
N ALA A 250 25.97 -6.42 16.35
CA ALA A 250 26.95 -5.38 16.66
C ALA A 250 26.78 -4.17 15.72
N LYS A 251 26.93 -2.95 16.25
CA LYS A 251 26.73 -1.71 15.50
C LYS A 251 27.83 -1.51 14.46
N ASP A 252 29.08 -1.79 14.84
CA ASP A 252 30.20 -1.76 13.91
C ASP A 252 30.18 -3.02 13.00
N PRO A 253 30.12 -2.87 11.68
CA PRO A 253 30.20 -3.99 10.74
C PRO A 253 31.46 -4.87 10.93
N ALA A 254 32.57 -4.30 11.39
CA ALA A 254 33.83 -5.01 11.60
C ALA A 254 33.81 -5.97 12.79
N GLU A 255 32.91 -5.76 13.76
CA GLU A 255 32.75 -6.62 14.93
C GLU A 255 31.86 -7.84 14.64
N ARG A 256 31.15 -7.85 13.52
CA ARG A 256 30.25 -8.96 13.14
C ARG A 256 31.04 -10.13 12.56
N PRO A 257 30.66 -11.36 12.90
CA PRO A 257 31.30 -12.55 12.35
C PRO A 257 31.04 -12.67 10.83
N SER A 258 31.96 -13.28 10.09
CA SER A 258 31.67 -13.69 8.71
C SER A 258 30.72 -14.89 8.67
N ALA A 259 30.10 -15.16 7.52
CA ALA A 259 29.22 -16.32 7.35
C ALA A 259 29.95 -17.65 7.64
N ASP A 260 31.22 -17.77 7.24
CA ASP A 260 32.05 -18.97 7.57
C ASP A 260 32.30 -19.08 9.08
N ALA A 261 32.58 -17.99 9.78
CA ALA A 261 32.75 -17.97 11.24
C ALA A 261 31.44 -18.33 11.96
N LEU A 262 30.28 -17.86 11.46
CA LEU A 262 28.97 -18.22 11.98
C LEU A 262 28.70 -19.73 11.90
N ILE A 263 29.02 -20.37 10.77
CA ILE A 263 28.83 -21.81 10.61
C ILE A 263 29.66 -22.58 11.65
N VAL A 264 30.91 -22.17 11.92
CA VAL A 264 31.76 -22.78 12.94
C VAL A 264 31.16 -22.59 14.34
N ALA A 265 30.75 -21.37 14.68
CA ALA A 265 30.14 -21.05 15.97
C ALA A 265 28.81 -21.79 16.19
N LEU A 266 27.95 -21.89 15.18
CA LEU A 266 26.68 -22.62 15.25
C LEU A 266 26.86 -24.11 15.42
N ARG A 267 27.93 -24.71 14.88
CA ARG A 267 28.28 -26.11 15.13
C ARG A 267 28.60 -26.35 16.62
N ALA A 268 29.34 -25.45 17.25
CA ALA A 268 29.62 -25.50 18.68
C ALA A 268 28.36 -25.38 19.55
N VAL A 269 27.39 -24.56 19.12
CA VAL A 269 26.08 -24.45 19.78
C VAL A 269 25.24 -25.72 19.63
N ALA A 270 25.25 -26.34 18.43
CA ALA A 270 24.47 -27.53 18.12
C ALA A 270 25.03 -28.81 18.75
N TYR A 271 26.35 -28.90 18.89
CA TYR A 271 27.06 -30.05 19.43
C TYR A 271 28.00 -29.59 20.56
N PRO A 272 27.48 -29.30 21.76
CA PRO A 272 28.32 -28.91 22.89
C PRO A 272 29.24 -30.07 23.27
N THR A 273 30.52 -29.79 23.35
CA THR A 273 31.59 -30.76 23.70
C THR A 273 31.50 -31.29 25.16
N ASP A 274 30.60 -30.75 25.96
CA ASP A 274 30.42 -31.05 27.38
C ASP A 274 29.50 -32.26 27.66
N LEU A 275 28.87 -32.83 26.65
CA LEU A 275 28.16 -34.09 26.77
C LEU A 275 29.08 -35.22 26.33
N ASP A 276 29.84 -35.73 27.32
CA ASP A 276 30.45 -37.06 27.39
C ASP A 276 30.99 -37.56 26.03
N THR A 277 32.14 -37.03 25.62
CA THR A 277 33.01 -37.72 24.68
C THR A 277 33.70 -38.89 25.44
N GLN A 278 32.94 -39.87 25.84
CA GLN A 278 33.50 -41.20 25.82
C GLN A 278 33.78 -41.52 24.35
N ALA A 279 35.02 -41.27 23.98
CA ALA A 279 35.55 -41.65 22.71
C ALA A 279 35.23 -43.12 22.50
N PHE A 280 34.29 -43.38 21.60
CA PHE A 280 34.15 -44.70 21.01
C PHE A 280 35.39 -44.88 20.13
N ILE A 281 36.50 -45.32 20.74
CA ILE A 281 37.65 -45.80 20.00
C ILE A 281 37.16 -47.11 19.38
N PRO A 282 36.97 -47.19 18.06
CA PRO A 282 36.68 -48.46 17.44
C PRO A 282 37.90 -49.36 17.71
N GLN A 283 37.71 -50.44 18.48
CA GLN A 283 38.77 -51.48 18.55
C GLN A 283 39.09 -51.91 17.12
N PRO A 284 40.42 -52.09 16.80
CA PRO A 284 40.80 -52.59 15.48
C PRO A 284 40.10 -53.90 15.24
N ARG A 285 39.22 -54.00 14.29
CA ARG A 285 38.66 -55.25 13.79
C ARG A 285 39.79 -56.03 13.20
N GLN A 286 39.99 -57.25 13.72
CA GLN A 286 40.82 -58.25 13.08
C GLN A 286 40.36 -58.47 11.63
N PRO A 287 41.28 -58.64 10.66
CA PRO A 287 40.93 -58.86 9.28
C PRO A 287 40.14 -60.16 9.11
N VAL A 288 38.93 -60.11 8.68
CA VAL A 288 38.15 -61.23 8.16
C VAL A 288 38.54 -61.36 6.68
N PRO A 289 38.75 -62.61 6.17
CA PRO A 289 39.19 -62.80 4.79
C PRO A 289 38.18 -62.33 3.78
N ASP A 290 38.67 -61.86 2.62
CA ASP A 290 38.00 -61.33 1.46
C ASP A 290 36.64 -61.96 1.14
N GLU A 291 35.59 -61.23 1.30
CA GLU A 291 34.35 -61.42 0.55
C GLU A 291 34.29 -60.33 -0.53
N GLU A 292 34.13 -60.80 -1.76
CA GLU A 292 34.09 -60.01 -2.99
C GLU A 292 33.09 -58.82 -2.99
N PRO A 293 33.37 -57.73 -3.73
CA PRO A 293 32.52 -56.57 -3.74
C PRO A 293 31.22 -56.83 -4.55
N THR A 294 30.09 -56.81 -3.89
CA THR A 294 28.76 -56.93 -4.46
C THR A 294 28.27 -55.58 -5.09
N HIS A 295 28.96 -55.12 -6.11
CA HIS A 295 28.42 -54.14 -7.05
C HIS A 295 28.58 -54.59 -8.49
N ARG A 296 27.87 -55.70 -8.82
CA ARG A 296 27.66 -56.12 -10.20
C ARG A 296 26.37 -55.47 -10.71
N ARG A 297 26.56 -54.46 -11.54
CA ARG A 297 25.49 -53.93 -12.43
C ARG A 297 25.02 -55.02 -13.34
N GLU A 298 23.93 -55.69 -13.06
CA GLU A 298 23.26 -56.55 -14.03
C GLU A 298 22.62 -55.69 -15.11
N ARG A 299 23.15 -55.80 -16.32
CA ARG A 299 22.48 -55.42 -17.53
C ARG A 299 21.35 -56.43 -17.75
N ILE A 300 20.11 -55.96 -17.60
CA ILE A 300 18.95 -56.70 -18.05
C ILE A 300 18.91 -56.62 -19.59
N ALA A 301 19.20 -57.75 -20.22
CA ALA A 301 19.07 -57.91 -21.67
C ALA A 301 17.60 -58.02 -22.04
N THR A 302 17.23 -57.33 -23.07
CA THR A 302 15.96 -57.37 -23.76
C THR A 302 15.80 -58.77 -24.45
N PRO A 303 14.67 -59.45 -24.28
CA PRO A 303 14.31 -60.52 -25.22
C PRO A 303 13.44 -59.95 -26.38
N ALA A 304 13.88 -60.23 -27.56
CA ALA A 304 13.19 -59.93 -28.80
C ALA A 304 12.09 -60.95 -29.10
N ARG A 305 11.03 -60.42 -29.65
CA ARG A 305 10.16 -61.03 -30.71
C ARG A 305 9.39 -62.32 -30.45
N SER A 306 8.09 -62.21 -30.54
CA SER A 306 7.28 -63.05 -31.42
C SER A 306 5.94 -62.38 -31.71
N ALA A 307 5.71 -62.01 -32.94
CA ALA A 307 4.36 -61.89 -33.53
C ALA A 307 3.93 -63.28 -33.99
N PRO A 308 2.61 -63.58 -34.08
CA PRO A 308 1.94 -63.41 -35.36
C PRO A 308 0.45 -62.98 -35.29
N ALA A 309 0.10 -62.23 -36.28
CA ALA A 309 -0.99 -62.43 -37.24
C ALA A 309 -2.45 -62.56 -36.78
N GLY A 310 -3.26 -61.65 -37.29
CA GLY A 310 -4.50 -62.01 -38.01
C GLY A 310 -5.79 -61.54 -37.33
N SER A 311 -6.39 -60.53 -37.87
CA SER A 311 -7.73 -60.54 -38.48
C SER A 311 -8.46 -59.21 -38.30
N ALA A 312 -8.58 -58.43 -39.32
CA ALA A 312 -9.72 -57.55 -39.57
C ALA A 312 -10.83 -58.40 -40.23
N PRO A 313 -12.08 -57.94 -40.48
CA PRO A 313 -12.65 -56.60 -40.38
C PRO A 313 -14.07 -56.59 -39.78
N GLY A 314 -14.60 -55.42 -39.47
CA GLY A 314 -16.03 -55.25 -39.17
C GLY A 314 -16.48 -53.82 -39.30
N ARG A 315 -16.95 -53.45 -40.48
CA ARG A 315 -17.71 -52.24 -40.78
C ARG A 315 -19.00 -52.14 -39.98
N SER A 316 -19.37 -50.99 -39.50
CA SER A 316 -20.75 -50.47 -39.58
C SER A 316 -20.81 -49.00 -39.10
N ALA A 317 -21.00 -48.06 -39.98
CA ALA A 317 -21.75 -46.83 -39.81
C ALA A 317 -23.20 -47.12 -40.22
N PRO A 318 -24.21 -46.21 -40.10
CA PRO A 318 -24.31 -44.91 -39.47
C PRO A 318 -25.59 -44.73 -38.64
N GLY A 319 -25.66 -43.73 -37.83
CA GLY A 319 -26.89 -43.35 -37.11
C GLY A 319 -27.09 -41.85 -36.98
N ARG A 320 -27.81 -41.31 -37.93
CA ARG A 320 -28.44 -39.98 -37.96
C ARG A 320 -29.08 -39.64 -36.62
N ARG A 321 -28.86 -38.42 -36.11
CA ARG A 321 -29.92 -37.57 -35.53
C ARG A 321 -29.65 -36.08 -35.80
N ARG A 322 -30.08 -35.62 -36.94
CA ARG A 322 -30.60 -34.26 -37.15
C ARG A 322 -31.98 -34.21 -36.48
N ARG A 323 -32.23 -33.25 -35.64
CA ARG A 323 -33.52 -32.56 -35.40
C ARG A 323 -33.45 -31.84 -34.07
N THR A 324 -33.16 -30.55 -34.12
CA THR A 324 -33.69 -29.51 -33.24
C THR A 324 -33.05 -28.14 -33.60
N ARG A 325 -33.39 -27.65 -34.77
CA ARG A 325 -33.16 -26.24 -35.14
C ARG A 325 -34.31 -25.78 -36.05
N VAL A 326 -35.53 -25.81 -35.58
CA VAL A 326 -36.69 -25.20 -36.29
C VAL A 326 -37.78 -24.72 -35.30
N ALA A 327 -37.52 -24.44 -34.04
CA ALA A 327 -38.56 -24.00 -33.13
C ALA A 327 -38.39 -22.58 -32.55
N VAL A 328 -37.40 -21.78 -33.00
CA VAL A 328 -37.20 -20.43 -32.46
C VAL A 328 -37.52 -19.31 -33.48
N ALA A 329 -37.81 -19.65 -34.74
CA ALA A 329 -38.15 -18.64 -35.75
C ALA A 329 -39.67 -18.32 -35.90
N ALA A 330 -40.54 -19.00 -35.14
CA ALA A 330 -42.00 -18.82 -35.29
C ALA A 330 -42.64 -17.92 -34.22
N VAL A 331 -41.88 -17.49 -33.15
CA VAL A 331 -42.44 -16.65 -32.06
C VAL A 331 -42.12 -15.16 -32.27
N VAL A 332 -41.14 -14.82 -33.11
CA VAL A 332 -40.81 -13.40 -33.38
C VAL A 332 -41.63 -12.82 -34.56
N GLY A 333 -42.27 -13.68 -35.38
CA GLY A 333 -43.14 -13.24 -36.48
C GLY A 333 -44.56 -12.86 -36.09
N LEU A 334 -45.03 -13.22 -34.90
CA LEU A 334 -46.40 -12.99 -34.46
C LEU A 334 -46.62 -11.74 -33.63
N LEU A 335 -45.54 -11.07 -33.22
CA LEU A 335 -45.58 -9.80 -32.44
C LEU A 335 -45.44 -8.55 -33.33
N LEU A 336 -45.11 -8.65 -34.60
CA LEU A 336 -45.00 -7.52 -35.52
C LEU A 336 -46.21 -7.39 -36.48
N ALA A 337 -47.16 -8.34 -36.48
CA ALA A 337 -48.38 -8.25 -37.29
C ALA A 337 -49.60 -7.75 -36.48
N GLY A 338 -49.53 -7.59 -35.17
CA GLY A 338 -50.62 -7.10 -34.32
C GLY A 338 -50.67 -5.57 -34.14
N GLY A 339 -49.64 -4.84 -34.59
CA GLY A 339 -49.53 -3.38 -34.40
C GLY A 339 -50.12 -2.49 -35.48
N ALA A 340 -50.50 -3.05 -36.65
CA ALA A 340 -50.91 -2.25 -37.78
C ALA A 340 -52.46 -2.24 -38.07
N ALA A 341 -53.25 -2.97 -37.29
CA ALA A 341 -54.71 -3.05 -37.53
C ALA A 341 -55.58 -2.33 -36.50
N GLY A 342 -55.00 -1.67 -35.50
CA GLY A 342 -55.74 -0.92 -34.42
C GLY A 342 -55.86 0.57 -34.63
N GLY A 343 -55.30 1.15 -35.70
CA GLY A 343 -55.19 2.61 -35.89
C GLY A 343 -56.30 3.29 -36.72
N HIS A 344 -57.28 2.55 -37.22
CA HIS A 344 -58.22 3.15 -38.22
C HIS A 344 -59.68 3.18 -37.87
N LEU A 345 -60.09 3.15 -36.60
CA LEU A 345 -61.48 3.18 -36.21
C LEU A 345 -61.81 4.19 -35.10
N TRP A 346 -61.12 5.34 -35.02
CA TRP A 346 -61.62 6.39 -34.16
C TRP A 346 -61.18 7.79 -34.68
N SER A 347 -61.87 8.23 -35.74
CA SER A 347 -61.88 9.63 -36.13
C SER A 347 -63.35 10.09 -36.30
N ALA A 348 -63.91 10.63 -35.24
CA ALA A 348 -65.12 11.47 -35.30
C ALA A 348 -64.70 12.88 -34.88
N PRO A 349 -65.18 13.96 -35.53
CA PRO A 349 -64.73 15.33 -35.28
C PRO A 349 -65.56 15.95 -34.17
N GLY A 350 -64.93 16.49 -33.14
CA GLY A 350 -65.62 17.21 -32.08
C GLY A 350 -64.67 17.84 -31.07
N ASP A 351 -64.69 19.18 -31.07
CA ASP A 351 -64.24 20.13 -30.07
C ASP A 351 -62.76 20.24 -29.69
N LYS A 352 -62.17 21.36 -30.05
CA LYS A 352 -60.85 21.86 -29.63
C LYS A 352 -60.91 22.17 -28.12
N PRO A 353 -60.06 21.46 -27.25
CA PRO A 353 -59.88 21.93 -25.91
C PRO A 353 -59.03 23.22 -25.88
N PRO A 354 -59.18 24.07 -24.83
CA PRO A 354 -58.48 25.35 -24.72
C PRO A 354 -56.97 25.14 -24.60
N LYS A 355 -56.16 25.97 -25.25
CA LYS A 355 -54.72 26.03 -25.13
C LYS A 355 -54.34 26.16 -23.65
N ARG A 356 -53.85 25.06 -23.07
CA ARG A 356 -53.15 25.06 -21.78
C ARG A 356 -51.85 25.88 -22.02
N ALA A 357 -51.68 26.94 -21.24
CA ALA A 357 -50.40 27.69 -21.22
C ALA A 357 -49.26 26.70 -21.02
N ALA A 358 -48.25 26.78 -21.87
CA ALA A 358 -47.03 25.98 -21.75
C ALA A 358 -46.41 26.29 -20.38
N ALA A 359 -46.24 25.27 -19.55
CA ALA A 359 -45.41 25.37 -18.37
C ALA A 359 -44.03 25.86 -18.80
N PRO A 360 -43.35 26.73 -18.05
CA PRO A 360 -42.03 27.17 -18.38
C PRO A 360 -41.13 25.92 -18.57
N ALA A 361 -40.48 25.84 -19.73
CA ALA A 361 -39.54 24.78 -20.02
C ALA A 361 -38.48 24.75 -18.90
N VAL A 362 -38.40 23.64 -18.15
CA VAL A 362 -37.29 23.41 -17.25
C VAL A 362 -36.03 23.47 -18.12
N PRO A 363 -35.08 24.36 -17.86
CA PRO A 363 -33.86 24.44 -18.67
C PRO A 363 -33.20 23.05 -18.66
N ALA A 364 -32.89 22.53 -19.84
CA ALA A 364 -32.16 21.28 -19.96
C ALA A 364 -30.87 21.36 -19.09
N PRO A 365 -30.52 20.33 -18.32
CA PRO A 365 -29.33 20.37 -17.52
C PRO A 365 -28.14 20.73 -18.40
N GLN A 366 -27.45 21.80 -18.05
CA GLN A 366 -26.26 22.25 -18.77
C GLN A 366 -25.25 21.09 -18.73
N ARG A 367 -24.87 20.63 -19.93
CA ARG A 367 -23.89 19.51 -20.05
C ARG A 367 -22.55 19.99 -19.52
N VAL A 368 -22.14 19.46 -18.37
CA VAL A 368 -20.86 19.76 -17.74
C VAL A 368 -19.74 19.16 -18.59
N LEU A 369 -19.02 19.99 -19.35
CA LEU A 369 -17.90 19.50 -20.17
C LEU A 369 -16.67 19.23 -19.31
N PRO A 370 -15.99 18.10 -19.51
CA PRO A 370 -14.73 17.82 -18.83
C PRO A 370 -13.63 18.77 -19.34
N TRP A 371 -12.70 19.13 -18.44
CA TRP A 371 -11.53 19.93 -18.79
C TRP A 371 -10.28 19.37 -18.09
N SER A 372 -9.08 19.72 -18.57
CA SER A 372 -7.80 19.38 -17.98
C SER A 372 -6.79 20.48 -18.25
N VAL A 373 -6.05 20.88 -17.21
CA VAL A 373 -5.01 21.91 -17.28
C VAL A 373 -3.72 21.39 -16.65
N PRO A 374 -2.55 21.62 -17.26
CA PRO A 374 -1.26 21.30 -16.65
C PRO A 374 -0.95 22.34 -15.56
N LEU A 375 -0.58 21.90 -14.36
CA LEU A 375 -0.18 22.77 -13.25
C LEU A 375 1.30 22.64 -12.88
N GLY A 376 2.07 21.80 -13.58
CA GLY A 376 3.51 21.59 -13.34
C GLY A 376 3.87 20.14 -13.06
N ALA A 377 5.09 19.90 -12.55
CA ALA A 377 5.64 18.55 -12.38
C ALA A 377 5.05 17.74 -11.21
N TYR A 378 4.22 18.34 -10.35
CA TYR A 378 3.68 17.69 -9.16
C TYR A 378 2.16 17.85 -9.09
N SER A 379 1.50 16.88 -8.42
CA SER A 379 0.05 16.90 -8.21
C SER A 379 -0.36 18.06 -7.32
N ALA A 380 -1.31 18.88 -7.77
CA ALA A 380 -1.88 19.98 -7.02
C ALA A 380 -2.86 19.45 -5.97
N ALA A 381 -2.81 19.98 -4.73
CA ALA A 381 -3.82 19.76 -3.72
C ALA A 381 -4.83 20.90 -3.72
N CYS A 382 -6.12 20.59 -3.80
CA CYS A 382 -7.17 21.60 -3.94
C CYS A 382 -8.18 21.56 -2.80
N SER A 383 -8.87 22.70 -2.60
CA SER A 383 -10.02 22.85 -1.71
C SER A 383 -11.14 23.65 -2.42
N TRP A 384 -12.37 23.40 -1.98
CA TRP A 384 -13.56 24.08 -2.51
C TRP A 384 -14.19 24.96 -1.45
N GLN A 385 -14.38 26.23 -1.75
CA GLN A 385 -15.03 27.19 -0.87
C GLN A 385 -15.74 28.28 -1.66
N ALA A 386 -16.97 28.65 -1.27
CA ALA A 386 -17.73 29.74 -1.84
C ALA A 386 -17.76 29.73 -3.39
N SER A 387 -18.07 28.56 -3.98
CA SER A 387 -18.14 28.35 -5.44
C SER A 387 -16.83 28.66 -6.18
N ALA A 388 -15.69 28.48 -5.53
CA ALA A 388 -14.36 28.65 -6.11
C ALA A 388 -13.43 27.49 -5.76
N LEU A 389 -12.52 27.16 -6.68
CA LEU A 389 -11.50 26.15 -6.53
C LEU A 389 -10.16 26.80 -6.20
N TYR A 390 -9.59 26.43 -5.06
CA TYR A 390 -8.27 26.91 -4.60
C TYR A 390 -7.31 25.77 -4.55
N CYS A 391 -6.15 25.91 -5.19
CA CYS A 391 -5.16 24.83 -5.30
C CYS A 391 -3.77 25.33 -4.89
N THR A 392 -2.93 24.41 -4.45
CA THR A 392 -1.48 24.60 -4.35
C THR A 392 -0.81 24.03 -5.61
N GLY A 393 0.40 24.45 -5.92
CA GLY A 393 1.16 23.93 -7.05
C GLY A 393 2.67 24.04 -6.83
N PRO A 394 3.50 23.45 -7.71
CA PRO A 394 4.96 23.42 -7.54
C PRO A 394 5.61 24.80 -7.52
N GLU A 395 5.03 25.77 -8.23
CA GLU A 395 5.53 27.16 -8.31
C GLU A 395 4.63 28.16 -7.60
N SER A 396 3.50 27.67 -7.05
CA SER A 396 2.48 28.54 -6.46
C SER A 396 2.14 28.09 -5.03
N ALA A 397 2.27 29.00 -4.07
CA ALA A 397 1.80 28.79 -2.70
C ALA A 397 0.28 28.58 -2.66
N ALA A 398 -0.47 29.34 -3.47
CA ALA A 398 -1.88 29.16 -3.72
C ALA A 398 -2.27 29.76 -5.06
N MET A 399 -3.31 29.21 -5.66
CA MET A 399 -3.96 29.75 -6.87
C MET A 399 -5.46 29.57 -6.78
N ARG A 400 -6.22 30.46 -7.38
CA ARG A 400 -7.65 30.31 -7.60
C ARG A 400 -7.89 29.97 -9.05
N LEU A 401 -8.64 28.90 -9.28
CA LEU A 401 -9.00 28.44 -10.62
C LEU A 401 -10.49 28.63 -10.88
N SER A 402 -10.84 28.89 -12.12
CA SER A 402 -12.20 28.87 -12.61
C SER A 402 -12.74 27.45 -12.62
N PRO A 403 -13.86 27.15 -11.96
CA PRO A 403 -14.44 25.80 -11.94
C PRO A 403 -14.90 25.32 -13.32
N GLY A 404 -15.23 26.25 -14.22
CA GLY A 404 -15.80 25.95 -15.53
C GLY A 404 -14.80 25.35 -16.51
N ASP A 405 -13.56 25.83 -16.52
CA ASP A 405 -12.55 25.56 -17.54
C ASP A 405 -11.13 25.34 -16.98
N GLY A 406 -10.93 25.52 -15.66
CA GLY A 406 -9.63 25.38 -15.01
C GLY A 406 -8.67 26.55 -15.23
N SER A 407 -9.12 27.67 -15.87
CA SER A 407 -8.27 28.84 -16.08
C SER A 407 -7.89 29.52 -14.76
N THR A 408 -6.66 30.04 -14.68
CA THR A 408 -6.16 30.70 -13.48
C THR A 408 -6.75 32.09 -13.34
N VAL A 409 -7.46 32.33 -12.24
CA VAL A 409 -8.02 33.67 -11.89
C VAL A 409 -6.94 34.52 -11.23
N TRP A 410 -6.22 33.94 -10.25
CA TRP A 410 -5.04 34.54 -9.67
C TRP A 410 -4.10 33.43 -9.14
N SER A 411 -2.81 33.73 -9.03
CA SER A 411 -1.78 32.85 -8.49
C SER A 411 -0.79 33.63 -7.62
N VAL A 412 -0.41 33.06 -6.50
CA VAL A 412 0.58 33.61 -5.57
C VAL A 412 1.82 32.73 -5.61
N PRO A 413 2.99 33.25 -5.98
CA PRO A 413 4.20 32.46 -6.11
C PRO A 413 4.61 31.77 -4.79
N ALA A 414 5.18 30.58 -4.87
CA ALA A 414 5.87 29.93 -3.74
C ALA A 414 7.13 30.75 -3.38
N ALA A 415 7.43 30.85 -2.08
CA ALA A 415 8.60 31.57 -1.60
C ALA A 415 9.93 30.89 -1.95
N ALA A 416 9.89 29.57 -2.20
CA ALA A 416 11.03 28.78 -2.68
C ALA A 416 10.54 27.91 -3.86
N PRO A 417 10.80 28.32 -5.13
CA PRO A 417 10.41 27.56 -6.31
C PRO A 417 11.01 26.14 -6.29
N GLY A 418 10.23 25.15 -6.74
CA GLY A 418 10.65 23.75 -6.78
C GLY A 418 10.45 22.96 -5.48
N SER A 419 9.97 23.57 -4.42
CA SER A 419 9.61 22.88 -3.20
C SER A 419 8.29 22.14 -3.36
N ARG A 420 8.26 20.85 -3.02
CA ARG A 420 7.04 20.03 -3.10
C ARG A 420 6.08 20.41 -1.97
N PRO A 421 4.83 20.81 -2.26
CA PRO A 421 3.82 20.95 -1.23
C PRO A 421 3.57 19.60 -0.56
N ALA A 422 3.17 19.61 0.72
CA ALA A 422 2.74 18.39 1.40
C ALA A 422 1.58 17.73 0.60
N ALA A 423 1.53 16.41 0.55
CA ALA A 423 0.54 15.66 -0.23
C ALA A 423 -0.93 16.02 0.12
N ASP A 424 -1.17 16.47 1.36
CA ASP A 424 -2.47 16.96 1.84
C ASP A 424 -2.50 18.49 2.02
N GLY A 425 -1.56 19.19 1.41
CA GLY A 425 -1.35 20.65 1.57
C GLY A 425 -2.36 21.51 0.80
N ALA A 426 -3.63 21.12 0.71
CA ALA A 426 -4.67 21.97 0.14
C ALA A 426 -4.81 23.27 0.93
N PRO A 427 -5.12 24.41 0.27
CA PRO A 427 -5.41 25.65 0.97
C PRO A 427 -6.57 25.48 1.96
N LEU A 428 -6.40 25.99 3.17
CA LEU A 428 -7.42 26.01 4.21
C LEU A 428 -8.25 27.31 4.11
N HIS A 429 -9.38 27.34 4.78
CA HIS A 429 -10.27 28.50 4.79
C HIS A 429 -10.59 28.89 6.24
N GLY A 430 -10.35 30.14 6.59
CA GLY A 430 -10.61 30.63 7.95
C GLY A 430 -10.72 32.15 8.02
N GLY A 431 -11.71 32.66 8.76
CA GLY A 431 -11.92 34.09 8.92
C GLY A 431 -12.18 34.86 7.61
N GLY A 432 -12.76 34.19 6.60
CA GLY A 432 -12.99 34.79 5.27
C GLY A 432 -11.74 34.88 4.39
N LEU A 433 -10.63 34.23 4.76
CA LEU A 433 -9.37 34.23 4.05
C LEU A 433 -9.03 32.81 3.54
N VAL A 434 -8.17 32.74 2.53
CA VAL A 434 -7.52 31.53 2.05
C VAL A 434 -6.16 31.41 2.76
N LEU A 435 -5.94 30.30 3.41
CA LEU A 435 -4.74 30.04 4.20
C LEU A 435 -3.88 29.01 3.46
N ALA A 436 -2.71 29.42 3.02
CA ALA A 436 -1.76 28.57 2.30
C ALA A 436 -0.50 28.34 3.15
N VAL A 437 -0.08 27.08 3.26
CA VAL A 437 1.21 26.73 3.86
C VAL A 437 2.17 26.39 2.72
N ALA A 438 3.29 27.09 2.68
CA ALA A 438 4.30 26.90 1.66
C ALA A 438 5.71 26.95 2.29
N PRO A 439 6.71 26.26 1.71
CA PRO A 439 8.10 26.37 2.13
C PRO A 439 8.60 27.82 2.04
N GLY A 440 9.31 28.29 3.07
CA GLY A 440 9.96 29.60 3.11
C GLY A 440 11.44 29.47 3.48
N SER A 441 12.20 30.59 3.42
CA SER A 441 13.64 30.63 3.69
C SER A 441 14.07 30.27 5.12
N GLY A 442 13.11 30.23 6.05
CA GLY A 442 13.36 29.92 7.49
C GLY A 442 12.42 28.86 8.06
N GLY A 443 11.79 28.03 7.22
CA GLY A 443 10.79 27.04 7.61
C GLY A 443 9.49 27.20 6.81
N GLU A 444 8.44 26.50 7.21
CA GLU A 444 7.12 26.66 6.57
C GLU A 444 6.50 28.01 6.89
N LEU A 445 5.86 28.60 5.91
CA LEU A 445 5.21 29.90 5.97
C LEU A 445 3.71 29.77 5.77
N LEU A 446 2.93 30.12 6.78
CA LEU A 446 1.48 30.28 6.67
C LEU A 446 1.19 31.67 6.11
N ARG A 447 0.48 31.74 4.98
CA ARG A 447 0.07 32.99 4.31
C ARG A 447 -1.44 33.07 4.29
N ALA A 448 -1.99 34.20 4.67
CA ALA A 448 -3.40 34.47 4.61
C ALA A 448 -3.69 35.42 3.43
N LEU A 449 -4.50 34.96 2.50
CA LEU A 449 -4.74 35.58 1.23
C LEU A 449 -6.21 36.01 1.10
N ASP A 450 -6.44 37.13 0.44
CA ASP A 450 -7.76 37.56 0.05
C ASP A 450 -8.33 36.61 -1.01
N PRO A 451 -9.52 36.00 -0.83
CA PRO A 451 -10.05 35.01 -1.73
C PRO A 451 -10.41 35.53 -3.14
N ALA A 452 -10.67 36.83 -3.26
CA ALA A 452 -11.05 37.42 -4.53
C ALA A 452 -9.83 37.81 -5.39
N THR A 453 -8.77 38.31 -4.75
CA THR A 453 -7.62 38.96 -5.43
C THR A 453 -6.31 38.20 -5.26
N GLY A 454 -6.19 37.28 -4.29
CA GLY A 454 -4.93 36.63 -3.91
C GLY A 454 -3.98 37.54 -3.13
N ALA A 455 -4.38 38.77 -2.79
CA ALA A 455 -3.52 39.70 -2.04
C ALA A 455 -3.20 39.16 -0.64
N GLU A 456 -1.91 39.17 -0.25
CA GLU A 456 -1.47 38.74 1.08
C GLU A 456 -1.94 39.77 2.12
N ARG A 457 -2.72 39.31 3.09
CA ARG A 457 -3.19 40.10 4.22
C ARG A 457 -2.20 40.07 5.38
N TRP A 458 -1.71 38.87 5.69
CA TRP A 458 -0.65 38.65 6.66
C TRP A 458 0.07 37.33 6.38
N LYS A 459 1.24 37.16 6.99
CA LYS A 459 2.01 35.91 6.94
C LYS A 459 2.67 35.61 8.28
N ARG A 460 2.97 34.33 8.52
CA ARG A 460 3.61 33.85 9.75
C ARG A 460 4.46 32.63 9.50
N THR A 461 5.68 32.60 10.03
CA THR A 461 6.52 31.41 10.02
C THR A 461 5.95 30.40 11.03
N LEU A 462 5.81 29.15 10.62
CA LEU A 462 5.38 28.04 11.47
C LEU A 462 6.58 27.42 12.19
N PRO A 463 6.41 26.98 13.45
CA PRO A 463 7.39 26.11 14.09
C PRO A 463 7.60 24.84 13.30
N SER A 464 8.80 24.24 13.40
CA SER A 464 9.10 22.96 12.71
C SER A 464 8.09 21.86 13.11
N GLY A 465 7.48 21.21 12.11
CA GLY A 465 6.47 20.17 12.30
C GLY A 465 5.13 20.67 12.84
N ALA A 466 4.86 21.97 12.79
CA ALA A 466 3.56 22.53 13.17
C ALA A 466 2.57 22.40 11.99
N LEU A 467 1.28 22.23 12.33
CA LEU A 467 0.18 22.20 11.38
C LEU A 467 -0.73 23.42 11.57
N ALA A 468 -1.23 23.95 10.47
CA ALA A 468 -2.29 24.93 10.48
C ALA A 468 -3.64 24.23 10.34
N LEU A 469 -4.64 24.67 11.10
CA LEU A 469 -6.01 24.17 11.10
C LEU A 469 -6.98 25.33 11.11
N SER A 470 -8.18 25.09 10.61
CA SER A 470 -9.29 26.05 10.71
C SER A 470 -10.55 25.38 11.25
N THR A 471 -11.20 26.01 12.20
CA THR A 471 -12.47 25.53 12.79
C THR A 471 -13.27 26.69 13.37
N GLY A 472 -14.57 26.77 13.09
CA GLY A 472 -15.45 27.83 13.60
C GLY A 472 -14.97 29.24 13.31
N GLY A 473 -14.36 29.48 12.14
CA GLY A 473 -13.78 30.77 11.81
C GLY A 473 -12.47 31.12 12.51
N HIS A 474 -11.94 30.23 13.39
CA HIS A 474 -10.66 30.37 14.06
C HIS A 474 -9.53 29.74 13.26
N VAL A 475 -8.36 30.35 13.27
CA VAL A 475 -7.11 29.81 12.72
C VAL A 475 -6.23 29.34 13.88
N LEU A 476 -5.82 28.07 13.82
CA LEU A 476 -5.06 27.43 14.89
C LEU A 476 -3.74 26.89 14.33
N ILE A 477 -2.66 27.05 15.08
CA ILE A 477 -1.37 26.40 14.82
C ILE A 477 -1.14 25.37 15.93
N THR A 478 -0.95 24.11 15.55
CA THR A 478 -0.64 23.02 16.47
C THR A 478 0.81 22.61 16.29
N ALA A 479 1.62 22.77 17.31
CA ALA A 479 3.03 22.37 17.30
C ALA A 479 3.20 20.88 17.63
N ALA A 480 4.30 20.29 17.18
CA ALA A 480 4.62 18.88 17.39
C ALA A 480 4.69 18.49 18.89
N ASP A 481 5.03 19.43 19.76
CA ASP A 481 5.07 19.22 21.21
C ASP A 481 3.70 19.25 21.89
N GLY A 482 2.62 19.51 21.14
CA GLY A 482 1.25 19.62 21.63
C GLY A 482 0.83 21.01 22.08
N THR A 483 1.63 22.05 21.83
CA THR A 483 1.26 23.45 22.02
C THR A 483 0.32 23.91 20.90
N VAL A 484 -0.78 24.58 21.25
CA VAL A 484 -1.75 25.15 20.32
C VAL A 484 -1.77 26.66 20.47
N THR A 485 -1.66 27.37 19.35
CA THR A 485 -1.79 28.83 19.28
C THR A 485 -2.98 29.17 18.39
N ALA A 486 -3.95 29.87 18.92
CA ALA A 486 -5.04 30.46 18.14
C ALA A 486 -4.65 31.85 17.65
N LEU A 487 -4.92 32.10 16.39
CA LEU A 487 -4.64 33.39 15.75
C LEU A 487 -5.93 34.18 15.53
N ASP A 488 -5.79 35.49 15.59
CA ASP A 488 -6.77 36.38 15.00
C ASP A 488 -6.76 36.21 13.48
N PRO A 489 -7.86 35.80 12.85
CA PRO A 489 -7.86 35.50 11.42
C PRO A 489 -7.62 36.74 10.54
N ALA A 490 -7.94 37.95 11.02
CA ALA A 490 -7.77 39.18 10.26
C ALA A 490 -6.31 39.69 10.26
N THR A 491 -5.60 39.50 11.37
CA THR A 491 -4.25 40.08 11.61
C THR A 491 -3.14 39.03 11.73
N GLY A 492 -3.46 37.75 11.92
CA GLY A 492 -2.49 36.69 12.18
C GLY A 492 -1.81 36.77 13.56
N THR A 493 -2.27 37.67 14.46
CA THR A 493 -1.70 37.82 15.80
C THR A 493 -2.22 36.75 16.77
N PRO A 494 -1.41 36.23 17.71
CA PRO A 494 -1.88 35.26 18.67
C PRO A 494 -2.97 35.84 19.59
N ARG A 495 -4.09 35.13 19.71
CA ARG A 495 -5.15 35.39 20.70
C ARG A 495 -4.88 34.68 22.03
N TRP A 496 -4.49 33.40 21.92
CA TRP A 496 -4.08 32.58 23.07
C TRP A 496 -3.09 31.52 22.63
N THR A 497 -2.27 31.03 23.58
CA THR A 497 -1.37 29.90 23.39
C THR A 497 -1.48 29.00 24.61
N LYS A 498 -1.71 27.69 24.40
CA LYS A 498 -1.86 26.71 25.49
C LYS A 498 -1.23 25.36 25.11
N LYS A 499 -0.71 24.68 26.12
CA LYS A 499 -0.28 23.28 26.04
C LYS A 499 -1.51 22.39 26.22
N ILE A 500 -1.99 21.75 25.14
CA ILE A 500 -3.23 20.95 25.16
C ILE A 500 -2.91 19.49 24.90
N GLY A 501 -2.02 19.21 23.96
CA GLY A 501 -1.59 17.87 23.62
C GLY A 501 -0.18 17.55 24.07
N ARG A 502 0.40 16.52 23.47
CA ARG A 502 1.79 16.10 23.62
C ARG A 502 2.34 15.60 22.28
N VAL A 503 3.58 15.18 22.23
CA VAL A 503 4.17 14.54 21.07
C VAL A 503 3.32 13.32 20.66
N GLY A 504 3.00 13.20 19.37
CA GLY A 504 2.13 12.15 18.83
C GLY A 504 0.63 12.47 18.86
N SER A 505 0.22 13.65 19.35
CA SER A 505 -1.17 14.10 19.24
C SER A 505 -1.55 14.40 17.79
N VAL A 506 -2.74 13.93 17.38
CA VAL A 506 -3.35 14.21 16.08
C VAL A 506 -4.53 15.14 16.28
N TRP A 507 -4.58 16.19 15.47
CA TRP A 507 -5.53 17.29 15.57
C TRP A 507 -6.44 17.35 14.37
N TRP A 508 -7.74 17.64 14.58
CA TRP A 508 -8.67 17.88 13.47
C TRP A 508 -9.84 18.77 13.91
N SER A 509 -10.50 19.37 12.96
CA SER A 509 -11.76 20.10 13.16
C SER A 509 -12.94 19.18 12.87
N GLY A 510 -13.98 19.26 13.70
CA GLY A 510 -15.27 18.66 13.39
C GLY A 510 -15.95 19.35 12.20
N ARG A 511 -16.85 18.64 11.53
CA ARG A 511 -17.75 19.26 10.56
C ARG A 511 -18.69 20.18 11.34
N GLU A 512 -18.86 21.41 10.88
CA GLU A 512 -19.89 22.32 11.42
C GLU A 512 -21.27 21.79 10.95
N GLU A 513 -21.92 21.00 11.78
CA GLU A 513 -23.32 20.65 11.59
C GLU A 513 -24.19 21.74 12.21
N SER A 514 -25.34 22.01 11.57
CA SER A 514 -26.30 23.04 12.02
C SER A 514 -26.73 22.76 13.47
N GLY A 515 -26.19 23.51 14.42
CA GLY A 515 -26.54 23.47 15.85
C GLY A 515 -25.43 23.08 16.82
N GLU A 516 -24.33 22.47 16.38
CA GLU A 516 -23.20 22.17 17.26
C GLU A 516 -22.12 23.26 17.19
N PRO A 517 -21.60 23.73 18.35
CA PRO A 517 -20.53 24.70 18.35
C PRO A 517 -19.23 24.07 17.82
N ALA A 518 -18.56 24.78 16.94
CA ALA A 518 -17.25 24.37 16.42
C ALA A 518 -16.30 23.90 17.53
N ALA A 519 -15.62 22.79 17.32
CA ALA A 519 -14.69 22.20 18.26
C ALA A 519 -13.37 21.81 17.58
N LEU A 520 -12.26 22.02 18.30
CA LEU A 520 -10.99 21.40 17.97
C LEU A 520 -10.94 20.05 18.70
N TYR A 521 -10.75 18.99 17.96
CA TYR A 521 -10.57 17.66 18.53
C TYR A 521 -9.10 17.26 18.54
N VAL A 522 -8.72 16.45 19.51
CA VAL A 522 -7.37 15.90 19.63
C VAL A 522 -7.43 14.45 20.09
N SER A 523 -6.72 13.58 19.39
CA SER A 523 -6.43 12.23 19.83
C SER A 523 -4.98 12.12 20.25
N THR A 524 -4.72 11.63 21.45
CA THR A 524 -3.39 11.49 22.02
C THR A 524 -3.23 10.04 22.47
N PRO A 525 -2.46 9.23 21.72
CA PRO A 525 -2.20 7.85 22.13
C PRO A 525 -1.34 7.82 23.40
N ASP A 526 -1.52 6.80 24.25
CA ASP A 526 -0.60 6.56 25.37
C ASP A 526 0.75 6.03 24.88
N GLU A 527 1.74 5.97 25.76
CA GLU A 527 3.12 5.56 25.41
C GLU A 527 3.20 4.13 24.88
N ASN A 528 2.23 3.29 25.22
CA ASN A 528 2.18 1.88 24.82
C ASN A 528 1.22 1.62 23.63
N GLY A 529 0.57 2.65 23.08
CA GLY A 529 -0.41 2.51 22.00
C GLY A 529 -1.68 1.69 22.36
N ARG A 530 -1.87 1.37 23.64
CA ARG A 530 -3.00 0.54 24.09
C ARG A 530 -4.28 1.32 24.35
N ALA A 531 -4.18 2.61 24.53
CA ALA A 531 -5.32 3.49 24.69
C ALA A 531 -5.03 4.86 24.08
N THR A 532 -6.10 5.53 23.70
CA THR A 532 -6.07 6.89 23.15
C THR A 532 -6.93 7.79 24.02
N GLN A 533 -6.38 8.92 24.42
CA GLN A 533 -7.12 10.01 25.03
C GLN A 533 -7.73 10.88 23.94
N LEU A 534 -9.04 11.06 23.97
CA LEU A 534 -9.80 11.91 23.07
C LEU A 534 -10.28 13.12 23.84
N SER A 535 -10.12 14.30 23.27
CA SER A 535 -10.55 15.55 23.88
C SER A 535 -11.21 16.47 22.87
N ALA A 536 -12.22 17.21 23.27
CA ALA A 536 -12.76 18.35 22.55
C ALA A 536 -12.38 19.63 23.26
N VAL A 537 -11.94 20.60 22.49
CA VAL A 537 -11.42 21.88 22.96
C VAL A 537 -12.19 23.01 22.28
N ASP A 538 -12.54 24.02 23.04
CA ASP A 538 -13.13 25.24 22.50
C ASP A 538 -12.07 26.04 21.73
N PRO A 539 -12.22 26.26 20.43
CA PRO A 539 -11.22 26.96 19.63
C PRO A 539 -11.09 28.46 19.95
N ALA A 540 -12.12 29.05 20.54
CA ALA A 540 -12.09 30.45 20.94
C ALA A 540 -11.24 30.71 22.17
N SER A 541 -11.26 29.79 23.12
CA SER A 541 -10.60 29.96 24.45
C SER A 541 -9.48 28.96 24.70
N GLY A 542 -9.40 27.87 23.98
CA GLY A 542 -8.51 26.75 24.27
C GLY A 542 -8.87 26.00 25.56
N ALA A 543 -10.10 26.13 26.04
CA ALA A 543 -10.60 25.39 27.20
C ALA A 543 -11.09 23.99 26.79
N PRO A 544 -10.78 22.94 27.58
CA PRO A 544 -11.33 21.62 27.32
C PRO A 544 -12.84 21.65 27.58
N ARG A 545 -13.62 21.09 26.63
CA ARG A 545 -15.06 20.86 26.78
C ARG A 545 -15.33 19.52 27.44
N TRP A 546 -14.65 18.48 26.96
CA TRP A 546 -14.70 17.13 27.52
C TRP A 546 -13.44 16.36 27.20
N GLN A 547 -13.21 15.27 27.91
CA GLN A 547 -12.08 14.37 27.73
C GLN A 547 -12.47 12.96 28.16
N ILE A 548 -12.17 11.99 27.30
CA ILE A 548 -12.39 10.57 27.55
C ILE A 548 -11.17 9.75 27.18
N ARG A 549 -11.03 8.56 27.76
CA ARG A 549 -10.01 7.58 27.38
C ARG A 549 -10.68 6.35 26.80
N SER A 550 -10.22 5.91 25.62
CA SER A 550 -10.73 4.73 24.96
C SER A 550 -9.58 3.78 24.63
N ALA A 551 -9.84 2.47 24.69
CA ALA A 551 -8.86 1.46 24.30
C ALA A 551 -8.54 1.53 22.82
N GLY A 552 -7.31 1.17 22.43
CA GLY A 552 -6.84 1.10 21.04
C GLY A 552 -6.06 2.33 20.60
N LEU A 553 -5.36 2.20 19.48
CA LEU A 553 -4.66 3.28 18.79
C LEU A 553 -5.63 3.93 17.81
N LEU A 554 -6.32 4.99 18.26
CA LEU A 554 -7.43 5.59 17.53
C LEU A 554 -6.97 6.76 16.66
N ARG A 555 -7.17 6.65 15.35
CA ARG A 555 -6.89 7.69 14.36
C ARG A 555 -8.19 8.34 13.88
N PRO A 556 -8.27 9.69 13.83
CA PRO A 556 -9.50 10.37 13.47
C PRO A 556 -9.89 10.15 12.00
N VAL A 557 -11.21 10.06 11.77
CA VAL A 557 -11.85 10.09 10.45
C VAL A 557 -12.62 11.39 10.25
N GLY A 558 -13.45 11.75 11.20
CA GLY A 558 -14.29 12.95 11.16
C GLY A 558 -15.47 12.88 12.12
N THR A 559 -16.37 13.84 12.00
CA THR A 559 -17.63 13.90 12.74
C THR A 559 -18.82 13.88 11.78
N ALA A 560 -19.88 13.18 12.14
CA ALA A 560 -21.16 13.13 11.44
C ALA A 560 -22.25 12.58 12.37
N ASP A 561 -23.50 12.93 12.17
CA ASP A 561 -24.64 12.37 12.90
C ASP A 561 -24.42 12.33 14.42
N GLY A 562 -24.00 13.47 15.02
CA GLY A 562 -23.74 13.57 16.44
C GLY A 562 -22.66 12.61 16.98
N GLY A 563 -21.84 12.02 16.09
CA GLY A 563 -20.78 11.07 16.40
C GLY A 563 -19.41 11.52 15.92
N MET A 564 -18.39 11.16 16.67
CA MET A 564 -16.99 11.19 16.27
C MET A 564 -16.58 9.79 15.82
N TYR A 565 -15.95 9.70 14.65
CA TYR A 565 -15.53 8.43 14.05
C TYR A 565 -14.02 8.33 13.98
N LEU A 566 -13.48 7.17 14.37
CA LEU A 566 -12.05 6.90 14.42
C LEU A 566 -11.77 5.49 13.87
N LEU A 567 -10.60 5.31 13.27
CA LEU A 567 -10.06 4.01 12.92
C LEU A 567 -9.29 3.46 14.12
N ASP A 568 -9.62 2.24 14.54
CA ASP A 568 -8.83 1.48 15.51
C ASP A 568 -7.80 0.66 14.76
N SER A 569 -6.54 1.08 14.82
CA SER A 569 -5.45 0.47 14.10
C SER A 569 -4.39 -0.04 15.08
N ASP A 570 -3.70 -1.10 14.72
CA ASP A 570 -2.52 -1.51 15.45
C ASP A 570 -1.28 -0.68 15.05
N VAL A 571 -0.18 -0.92 15.72
CA VAL A 571 1.11 -0.28 15.46
C VAL A 571 1.68 -0.59 14.06
N ARG A 572 1.17 -1.62 13.37
CA ARG A 572 1.51 -1.98 12.00
C ARG A 572 0.56 -1.36 10.97
N THR A 573 -0.19 -0.33 11.39
CA THR A 573 -1.20 0.36 10.57
C THR A 573 -2.33 -0.54 10.06
N ARG A 574 -2.54 -1.69 10.70
CA ARG A 574 -3.61 -2.60 10.39
C ARG A 574 -4.87 -2.16 11.14
N THR A 575 -5.87 -1.69 10.41
CA THR A 575 -7.16 -1.25 10.95
C THR A 575 -8.08 -2.45 11.11
N GLU A 576 -8.54 -2.69 12.33
CA GLU A 576 -9.41 -3.83 12.67
C GLU A 576 -10.85 -3.43 12.97
N ALA A 577 -11.07 -2.15 13.32
CA ALA A 577 -12.39 -1.66 13.67
C ALA A 577 -12.56 -0.16 13.39
N VAL A 578 -13.81 0.26 13.30
CA VAL A 578 -14.24 1.66 13.40
C VAL A 578 -14.81 1.89 14.79
N VAL A 579 -14.40 2.99 15.42
CA VAL A 579 -14.89 3.41 16.73
C VAL A 579 -15.75 4.66 16.54
N ARG A 580 -16.97 4.63 17.06
CA ARG A 580 -17.87 5.79 17.19
C ARG A 580 -17.89 6.24 18.63
N VAL A 581 -17.68 7.51 18.85
CA VAL A 581 -17.91 8.19 20.12
C VAL A 581 -19.10 9.13 19.93
N ASP A 582 -20.14 8.92 20.70
CA ASP A 582 -21.31 9.81 20.72
C ASP A 582 -20.93 11.13 21.38
N LEU A 583 -21.13 12.25 20.70
CA LEU A 583 -20.63 13.56 21.15
C LEU A 583 -21.42 14.13 22.34
N ALA A 584 -22.68 13.69 22.54
CA ALA A 584 -23.52 14.15 23.65
C ALA A 584 -23.31 13.30 24.91
N THR A 585 -23.27 11.97 24.77
CA THR A 585 -23.19 11.04 25.90
C THR A 585 -21.79 10.52 26.17
N HIS A 586 -20.87 10.70 25.26
CA HIS A 586 -19.51 10.15 25.23
C HIS A 586 -19.46 8.61 25.24
N ALA A 587 -20.57 7.96 24.89
CA ALA A 587 -20.63 6.52 24.77
C ALA A 587 -19.75 6.03 23.59
N VAL A 588 -18.95 5.01 23.83
CA VAL A 588 -18.05 4.44 22.84
C VAL A 588 -18.61 3.15 22.28
N ARG A 589 -18.77 3.07 20.96
CA ARG A 589 -19.18 1.87 20.24
C ARG A 589 -18.09 1.47 19.24
N ARG A 590 -17.83 0.18 19.10
CA ARG A 590 -16.83 -0.37 18.20
C ARG A 590 -17.46 -1.35 17.23
N VAL A 591 -17.18 -1.17 15.92
CA VAL A 591 -17.63 -2.06 14.84
C VAL A 591 -16.40 -2.68 14.22
N ARG A 592 -16.28 -4.01 14.31
CA ARG A 592 -15.15 -4.73 13.71
C ARG A 592 -15.33 -4.88 12.20
N LEU A 593 -14.24 -4.80 11.47
CA LEU A 593 -14.19 -5.09 10.04
C LEU A 593 -14.19 -6.61 9.82
N ALA A 594 -14.81 -7.05 8.73
CA ALA A 594 -14.83 -8.45 8.31
C ALA A 594 -13.39 -8.96 8.01
N SER A 595 -12.56 -8.10 7.45
CA SER A 595 -11.13 -8.32 7.26
C SER A 595 -10.39 -7.01 7.51
N PRO A 596 -9.22 -7.03 8.13
CA PRO A 596 -8.45 -5.82 8.38
C PRO A 596 -8.06 -5.07 7.10
N LEU A 597 -7.97 -3.74 7.20
CA LEU A 597 -7.44 -2.87 6.16
C LEU A 597 -6.05 -2.37 6.56
N TYR A 598 -5.09 -2.42 5.65
CA TYR A 598 -3.74 -1.93 5.89
C TYR A 598 -3.60 -0.47 5.43
N GLU A 599 -2.92 0.36 6.22
CA GLU A 599 -2.72 1.80 5.95
C GLU A 599 -4.04 2.49 5.57
N ALA A 600 -5.11 2.17 6.26
CA ALA A 600 -6.44 2.63 5.90
C ALA A 600 -6.55 4.15 6.01
N GLN A 601 -7.17 4.74 5.00
CA GLN A 601 -7.66 6.12 4.98
C GLN A 601 -9.17 6.08 4.88
N ALA A 602 -9.87 7.04 5.51
CA ALA A 602 -11.32 6.98 5.57
C ALA A 602 -11.98 8.36 5.51
N THR A 603 -13.25 8.35 5.15
CA THR A 603 -14.19 9.47 5.31
C THR A 603 -15.47 8.97 5.96
N VAL A 604 -16.26 9.87 6.51
CA VAL A 604 -17.56 9.56 7.07
C VAL A 604 -18.66 10.29 6.26
N GLY A 605 -19.70 9.56 5.91
CA GLY A 605 -20.92 10.11 5.30
C GLY A 605 -21.81 10.81 6.34
N PRO A 606 -22.79 11.61 5.89
CA PRO A 606 -23.69 12.35 6.78
C PRO A 606 -24.57 11.43 7.65
N ASP A 607 -24.77 10.20 7.23
CA ASP A 607 -25.52 9.12 7.93
C ASP A 607 -24.65 8.32 8.92
N GLY A 608 -23.39 8.72 9.11
CA GLY A 608 -22.45 8.05 10.00
C GLY A 608 -21.83 6.77 9.43
N VAL A 609 -22.05 6.44 8.16
CA VAL A 609 -21.33 5.34 7.49
C VAL A 609 -19.89 5.77 7.21
N VAL A 610 -18.93 4.95 7.63
CA VAL A 610 -17.50 5.19 7.39
C VAL A 610 -17.07 4.42 6.15
N TYR A 611 -16.53 5.13 5.17
CA TYR A 611 -15.94 4.55 3.96
C TYR A 611 -14.44 4.51 4.13
N ALA A 612 -13.89 3.31 4.34
CA ALA A 612 -12.47 3.09 4.60
C ALA A 612 -11.80 2.39 3.42
N PHE A 613 -10.71 2.97 2.93
CA PHE A 613 -9.90 2.43 1.84
C PHE A 613 -8.55 1.96 2.36
N GLY A 614 -8.20 0.71 2.11
CA GLY A 614 -6.90 0.12 2.44
C GLY A 614 -5.91 0.24 1.29
N ALA A 615 -4.61 0.36 1.60
CA ALA A 615 -3.54 0.50 0.60
C ALA A 615 -3.47 -0.65 -0.43
N THR A 616 -4.07 -1.79 -0.13
CA THR A 616 -4.14 -2.97 -1.03
C THR A 616 -5.25 -2.88 -2.08
N GLY A 617 -6.15 -1.88 -1.98
CA GLY A 617 -7.22 -1.65 -2.96
C GLY A 617 -8.63 -1.97 -2.49
N ALA A 618 -8.81 -2.47 -1.27
CA ALA A 618 -10.12 -2.73 -0.69
C ALA A 618 -10.76 -1.44 -0.18
N LEU A 619 -11.97 -1.13 -0.63
CA LEU A 619 -12.85 -0.09 -0.09
C LEU A 619 -14.01 -0.77 0.65
N ALA A 620 -14.23 -0.40 1.90
CA ALA A 620 -15.31 -0.95 2.72
C ALA A 620 -16.22 0.17 3.26
N ALA A 621 -17.51 -0.09 3.34
CA ALA A 621 -18.47 0.73 4.07
C ALA A 621 -18.81 0.08 5.41
N ILE A 622 -18.58 0.83 6.47
CA ILE A 622 -18.79 0.37 7.84
C ILE A 622 -19.93 1.21 8.45
N GLY A 623 -21.07 0.59 8.60
CA GLY A 623 -22.24 1.19 9.24
C GLY A 623 -22.15 1.16 10.77
N THR A 624 -23.22 1.54 11.44
CA THR A 624 -23.24 1.66 12.90
C THR A 624 -23.22 0.31 13.63
N ALA A 625 -23.55 -0.80 12.95
CA ALA A 625 -23.63 -2.14 13.56
C ALA A 625 -22.63 -3.14 12.97
N LYS A 626 -22.35 -3.05 11.67
CA LYS A 626 -21.51 -4.00 10.92
C LYS A 626 -20.89 -3.36 9.70
N GLU A 627 -19.94 -4.05 9.06
CA GLU A 627 -19.51 -3.78 7.68
C GLU A 627 -20.68 -4.11 6.75
N GLU A 628 -21.07 -3.16 5.90
CA GLU A 628 -22.24 -3.27 5.02
C GLU A 628 -21.86 -3.89 3.67
N TRP A 629 -20.75 -3.41 3.11
CA TRP A 629 -20.21 -3.94 1.88
C TRP A 629 -18.70 -3.72 1.79
N ARG A 630 -18.05 -4.49 0.89
CA ARG A 630 -16.65 -4.38 0.54
C ARG A 630 -16.48 -4.52 -0.98
N LEU A 631 -15.63 -3.67 -1.56
CA LEU A 631 -15.31 -3.64 -2.97
C LEU A 631 -13.77 -3.69 -3.15
N GLU A 632 -13.29 -4.61 -3.98
CA GLU A 632 -11.93 -4.58 -4.49
C GLU A 632 -11.88 -3.66 -5.72
N THR A 633 -11.29 -2.48 -5.56
CA THR A 633 -11.34 -1.43 -6.58
C THR A 633 -10.34 -1.61 -7.72
N GLY A 634 -9.38 -2.51 -7.57
CA GLY A 634 -8.26 -2.66 -8.50
C GLY A 634 -7.30 -1.46 -8.52
N ALA A 635 -7.40 -0.57 -7.55
CA ALA A 635 -6.50 0.57 -7.37
C ALA A 635 -5.74 0.42 -6.05
N SER A 636 -4.43 0.26 -6.08
CA SER A 636 -3.61 0.30 -4.87
C SER A 636 -3.20 1.74 -4.55
N ARG A 637 -3.05 2.04 -3.25
CA ARG A 637 -2.56 3.36 -2.76
C ARG A 637 -3.33 4.55 -3.33
N ALA A 638 -4.66 4.47 -3.35
CA ALA A 638 -5.48 5.62 -3.71
C ALA A 638 -5.46 6.70 -2.61
N SER A 639 -5.95 7.87 -2.93
CA SER A 639 -6.16 8.99 -1.99
C SER A 639 -7.12 8.62 -0.87
N ARG A 640 -7.20 9.47 0.14
CA ARG A 640 -8.32 9.45 1.08
C ARG A 640 -9.66 9.48 0.32
N PRO A 641 -10.63 8.61 0.67
CA PRO A 641 -11.96 8.65 0.08
C PRO A 641 -12.66 9.99 0.37
N VAL A 642 -13.49 10.44 -0.57
CA VAL A 642 -14.35 11.62 -0.40
C VAL A 642 -15.78 11.21 -0.67
N PHE A 643 -16.67 11.43 0.28
CA PHE A 643 -18.11 11.22 0.12
C PHE A 643 -18.79 12.50 -0.35
N ALA A 644 -19.56 12.42 -1.42
CA ALA A 644 -20.46 13.48 -1.87
C ALA A 644 -21.62 12.89 -2.70
N ASP A 645 -22.82 13.44 -2.53
CA ASP A 645 -24.00 13.13 -3.34
C ASP A 645 -24.25 11.61 -3.53
N GLY A 646 -24.14 10.84 -2.44
CA GLY A 646 -24.37 9.39 -2.45
C GLY A 646 -23.28 8.57 -3.17
N LYS A 647 -22.12 9.16 -3.43
CA LYS A 647 -20.98 8.52 -4.08
C LYS A 647 -19.71 8.69 -3.25
N VAL A 648 -18.81 7.72 -3.38
CA VAL A 648 -17.45 7.77 -2.84
C VAL A 648 -16.47 7.92 -3.98
N TYR A 649 -15.62 8.94 -3.91
CA TYR A 649 -14.62 9.26 -4.92
C TYR A 649 -13.21 8.99 -4.39
N LEU A 650 -12.32 8.50 -5.27
CA LEU A 650 -10.94 8.15 -4.97
C LEU A 650 -10.04 8.51 -6.15
N SER A 651 -8.89 9.14 -5.88
CA SER A 651 -7.82 9.32 -6.88
C SER A 651 -6.83 8.17 -6.74
N ALA A 652 -6.75 7.31 -7.76
CA ALA A 652 -5.80 6.19 -7.80
C ALA A 652 -4.39 6.68 -8.17
N SER A 653 -3.35 5.96 -7.73
CA SER A 653 -1.93 6.32 -7.96
C SER A 653 -1.54 6.45 -9.44
N ASP A 654 -2.31 5.86 -10.37
CA ASP A 654 -2.16 5.97 -11.83
C ASP A 654 -2.93 7.15 -12.44
N GLY A 655 -3.48 8.04 -11.61
CA GLY A 655 -4.24 9.22 -12.03
C GLY A 655 -5.68 8.94 -12.45
N ARG A 656 -6.18 7.72 -12.29
CA ARG A 656 -7.63 7.47 -12.44
C ARG A 656 -8.39 8.08 -11.28
N LEU A 657 -9.51 8.70 -11.59
CA LEU A 657 -10.54 9.04 -10.62
C LEU A 657 -11.62 7.95 -10.67
N LEU A 658 -11.94 7.36 -9.54
CA LEU A 658 -12.97 6.35 -9.39
C LEU A 658 -14.19 6.95 -8.68
N ALA A 659 -15.40 6.55 -9.11
CA ALA A 659 -16.65 6.82 -8.42
C ALA A 659 -17.35 5.51 -8.07
N VAL A 660 -17.70 5.34 -6.80
CA VAL A 660 -18.35 4.15 -6.24
C VAL A 660 -19.69 4.57 -5.66
N ASP A 661 -20.76 3.80 -5.90
CA ASP A 661 -22.04 3.97 -5.24
C ASP A 661 -21.89 3.72 -3.73
N ALA A 662 -22.22 4.72 -2.94
CA ALA A 662 -22.00 4.66 -1.50
C ALA A 662 -22.89 3.64 -0.80
N SER A 663 -24.10 3.39 -1.34
CA SER A 663 -25.08 2.47 -0.76
C SER A 663 -24.85 1.01 -1.18
N ALA A 664 -24.47 0.79 -2.45
CA ALA A 664 -24.38 -0.55 -3.04
C ALA A 664 -22.95 -1.08 -3.11
N GLY A 665 -21.91 -0.25 -2.90
CA GLY A 665 -20.50 -0.64 -3.07
C GLY A 665 -20.14 -1.01 -4.49
N LYS A 666 -20.81 -0.43 -5.49
CA LYS A 666 -20.61 -0.73 -6.91
C LYS A 666 -19.82 0.40 -7.58
N LEU A 667 -18.79 0.03 -8.37
CA LEU A 667 -18.08 0.99 -9.22
C LEU A 667 -19.05 1.54 -10.27
N LEU A 668 -19.26 2.86 -10.26
CA LEU A 668 -20.13 3.59 -11.19
C LEU A 668 -19.38 4.00 -12.45
N GLY A 669 -18.09 4.31 -12.31
CA GLY A 669 -17.23 4.71 -13.41
C GLY A 669 -15.83 5.06 -12.95
N GLN A 670 -14.94 5.19 -13.92
CA GLN A 670 -13.56 5.63 -13.70
C GLN A 670 -13.03 6.34 -14.94
N THR A 671 -12.16 7.32 -14.72
CA THR A 671 -11.46 7.99 -15.83
C THR A 671 -10.36 7.10 -16.40
N LYS A 672 -9.83 7.47 -17.57
CA LYS A 672 -8.61 6.85 -18.11
C LYS A 672 -7.40 7.17 -17.20
N PRO A 673 -6.40 6.30 -17.13
CA PRO A 673 -5.14 6.61 -16.45
C PRO A 673 -4.48 7.87 -17.04
N ARG A 674 -3.89 8.70 -16.15
CA ARG A 674 -3.13 9.90 -16.50
C ARG A 674 -1.74 9.78 -15.90
N ILE A 675 -0.94 8.96 -16.56
CA ILE A 675 0.39 8.55 -16.08
C ILE A 675 1.39 9.65 -16.42
N GLY A 676 2.21 10.06 -15.46
CA GLY A 676 3.29 11.00 -15.66
C GLY A 676 4.42 10.42 -16.53
N SER A 677 5.38 11.25 -16.88
CA SER A 677 6.57 10.84 -17.63
C SER A 677 7.79 10.69 -16.72
N GLY A 678 8.70 9.76 -17.05
CA GLY A 678 9.96 9.58 -16.32
C GLY A 678 9.76 8.96 -14.93
N LYS A 679 10.35 9.55 -13.89
CA LYS A 679 10.34 9.04 -12.52
C LYS A 679 8.97 9.17 -11.81
N ASP A 680 8.09 10.05 -12.29
CA ASP A 680 6.81 10.39 -11.69
C ASP A 680 5.62 9.71 -12.40
N THR A 681 5.85 8.55 -13.00
CA THR A 681 4.83 7.78 -13.73
C THR A 681 3.61 7.43 -12.87
N PHE A 682 3.83 7.13 -11.57
CA PHE A 682 2.79 6.88 -10.58
C PHE A 682 3.07 7.71 -9.34
N ALA A 683 2.05 8.36 -8.80
CA ALA A 683 2.19 9.04 -7.52
C ALA A 683 2.19 8.04 -6.36
N ALA A 684 3.06 8.23 -5.37
CA ALA A 684 3.04 7.43 -4.13
C ALA A 684 1.71 7.59 -3.38
N SER A 685 1.12 8.79 -3.45
CA SER A 685 -0.22 9.14 -2.98
C SER A 685 -0.65 10.38 -3.74
N LEU A 686 -1.87 10.42 -4.23
CA LEU A 686 -2.48 11.62 -4.79
C LEU A 686 -3.30 12.34 -3.73
N PRO A 687 -3.46 13.67 -3.85
CA PRO A 687 -4.42 14.43 -3.05
C PRO A 687 -5.84 13.86 -3.22
N ALA A 688 -6.64 13.98 -2.17
CA ALA A 688 -8.04 13.62 -2.24
C ALA A 688 -8.77 14.46 -3.28
N PRO A 689 -9.69 13.88 -4.07
CA PRO A 689 -10.48 14.64 -5.02
C PRO A 689 -11.37 15.65 -4.31
N VAL A 690 -11.75 16.71 -5.01
CA VAL A 690 -12.60 17.79 -4.49
C VAL A 690 -13.90 17.79 -5.26
N VAL A 691 -15.04 17.91 -4.56
CA VAL A 691 -16.37 17.95 -5.17
C VAL A 691 -16.99 19.33 -4.97
N GLY A 692 -17.46 19.92 -6.04
CA GLY A 692 -18.14 21.21 -6.01
C GLY A 692 -18.78 21.57 -7.36
N ASP A 693 -19.85 22.30 -7.34
CA ASP A 693 -20.58 22.79 -8.54
C ASP A 693 -20.91 21.68 -9.56
N GLY A 694 -21.34 20.51 -9.06
CA GLY A 694 -21.68 19.35 -9.91
C GLY A 694 -20.50 18.71 -10.63
N ARG A 695 -19.27 19.00 -10.19
CA ARG A 695 -18.00 18.47 -10.72
C ARG A 695 -17.19 17.76 -9.65
N VAL A 696 -16.32 16.88 -10.11
CA VAL A 696 -15.24 16.29 -9.29
C VAL A 696 -13.91 16.74 -9.91
N TYR A 697 -13.07 17.32 -9.08
CA TYR A 697 -11.73 17.78 -9.46
C TYR A 697 -10.69 16.86 -8.88
N ALA A 698 -9.75 16.41 -9.70
CA ALA A 698 -8.70 15.51 -9.28
C ALA A 698 -7.37 15.84 -9.94
N SER A 699 -6.29 15.59 -9.23
CA SER A 699 -4.92 15.72 -9.75
C SER A 699 -4.39 14.37 -10.21
N ALA A 700 -3.45 14.39 -11.16
CA ALA A 700 -2.85 13.21 -11.71
C ALA A 700 -1.31 13.27 -11.70
N PRO A 701 -0.61 12.11 -11.82
CA PRO A 701 0.85 12.04 -11.86
C PRO A 701 1.48 12.76 -13.04
N ASP A 702 0.73 12.99 -14.14
CA ASP A 702 1.19 13.79 -15.29
C ASP A 702 1.27 15.31 -15.00
N GLY A 703 1.00 15.70 -13.75
CA GLY A 703 0.97 17.11 -13.32
C GLY A 703 -0.29 17.85 -13.74
N SER A 704 -1.29 17.17 -14.31
CA SER A 704 -2.56 17.78 -14.65
C SER A 704 -3.53 17.83 -13.48
N LEU A 705 -4.33 18.90 -13.43
CA LEU A 705 -5.58 18.97 -12.69
C LEU A 705 -6.72 18.88 -13.70
N PHE A 706 -7.72 18.07 -13.43
CA PHE A 706 -8.87 17.89 -14.33
C PHE A 706 -10.19 17.92 -13.58
N GLY A 707 -11.25 18.33 -14.28
CA GLY A 707 -12.61 18.37 -13.77
C GLY A 707 -13.55 17.53 -14.64
N VAL A 708 -14.36 16.67 -14.01
CA VAL A 708 -15.36 15.80 -14.66
C VAL A 708 -16.74 16.00 -14.03
N ALA A 709 -17.81 15.65 -14.74
CA ALA A 709 -19.18 15.76 -14.23
C ALA A 709 -19.42 14.74 -13.10
N ALA A 710 -19.84 15.18 -11.92
CA ALA A 710 -20.18 14.30 -10.79
C ALA A 710 -21.46 13.46 -11.03
N GLY A 711 -22.37 13.97 -11.89
CA GLY A 711 -23.65 13.34 -12.20
C GLY A 711 -23.59 12.15 -13.14
N ASP A 712 -22.50 12.01 -13.94
CA ASP A 712 -22.36 10.96 -14.97
C ASP A 712 -20.98 10.27 -14.92
N PRO A 713 -20.69 9.46 -13.89
CA PRO A 713 -19.41 8.75 -13.80
C PRO A 713 -19.20 7.72 -14.91
N ALA A 714 -20.26 7.17 -15.47
CA ALA A 714 -20.18 6.17 -16.54
C ALA A 714 -19.67 6.76 -17.87
N GLY A 715 -19.80 8.08 -18.04
CA GLY A 715 -19.33 8.83 -19.21
C GLY A 715 -17.93 9.42 -19.10
N TRP A 716 -17.15 9.13 -18.05
CA TRP A 716 -15.82 9.71 -17.76
C TRP A 716 -14.72 9.30 -18.74
#